data_d91e5ee2d982fe2f7e3c0868fa841afe
#
_entry.id   d91e5ee2d982fe2f7e3c0868fa841afe
#
_cell.length_a   1.000
_cell.length_b   1.000
_cell.length_c   1.000
_cell.angle_alpha   90.00
_cell.angle_beta   90.00
_cell.angle_gamma   90.00
#
_symmetry.space_group_name_H-M   'P 1'
#
loop_
_entity.id
_entity.type
_entity.pdbx_description
1 polymer ?
#
loop_
_entity_poly.entity_id
_entity_poly.type
_entity_poly.pdbx_seq_one_letter_code
_entity_poly.pdbx_strand_id
1 'polypeptide(L)'
;AMSMARRLSKSSSPRFMVDADTHPQTLAVLATRAEPIGIDIEVFDSALGAPAGEYFGVLLSYPGSSGSLDADYAGIAAASKSSGAIVVATTDLLALTLLESPGEWGADIAVGSAQRFGVPLGCGGPHAGFMAVREGLERNLPGRLVGVSHDSTNQPAYRLALQTREQHIRRERATSNICTSQVLLAVMSGFYAAYHGPDGLRAIAVRVNETARELAARLSALGASAVHDSFFDTVTFELPGAAGQAAKAIGHVGIDVRLVSDDRFSISIDETTTPALMAAIEAAVADVAAGSPTWDSTSGTPASIPSRLVRRSEFLTHPWFSDYHSETAMMRWLRRLSDFDLALDRSMIPLGSCTMKLNAAAAMEPITWPEFADIHPFAPKASAAGYLELIHRLQDWLAAITGYSAVSIQPNAGSQGEFAGLLAIRAYHRANGNGQRNICLIPASAHGTNAASAAMAGMKVVVVACDETGGVDLADLREKVQTNSENLAAVMLTYPSTYGVYEDTIGEVCRLIHSAGGQVYVDGANLNALVGFSGPGEFGADVSHLNLHKTFCIPHGGGGPGVGPVAVREHLAPYLPGHPMSPDADVPGVVGPVSGAPYGSAGILPIPYAYIRMMGAAGLRDATAHAVLAANYVAKRLNQHYPVLYTGNAGLVAHECILDLREITKETGVTVDDVAKRLIDYGFHAPTMSFPIAGTLMVEPTESEDLGELDRFCDAMISIREEIADIAAG
;
A
#
# COMPACT_ATOMS: atom_id res chain seq x y z
N ALA A 1 -11.48 7.28 1.13
CA ALA A 1 -12.46 8.29 1.57
C ALA A 1 -13.53 8.57 0.51
N MET A 2 -13.17 8.97 -0.71
CA MET A 2 -14.13 9.29 -1.81
C MET A 2 -15.19 8.19 -2.01
N SER A 3 -14.77 6.94 -2.20
CA SER A 3 -15.72 5.81 -2.38
C SER A 3 -16.57 5.55 -1.13
N MET A 4 -16.04 5.82 0.06
CA MET A 4 -16.81 5.76 1.30
C MET A 4 -17.83 6.90 1.38
N ALA A 5 -17.44 8.11 1.04
CA ALA A 5 -18.35 9.27 0.96
C ALA A 5 -19.52 9.01 0.00
N ARG A 6 -19.24 8.41 -1.18
CA ARG A 6 -20.28 8.03 -2.15
C ARG A 6 -21.32 7.06 -1.58
N ARG A 7 -20.87 6.08 -0.76
CA ARG A 7 -21.78 5.10 -0.12
C ARG A 7 -22.59 5.69 1.04
N LEU A 8 -22.04 6.68 1.72
CA LEU A 8 -22.67 7.29 2.90
C LEU A 8 -23.62 8.42 2.55
N SER A 9 -23.35 9.17 1.47
CA SER A 9 -24.19 10.28 1.05
C SER A 9 -25.55 9.81 0.54
N LYS A 10 -26.55 10.63 0.80
CA LYS A 10 -27.91 10.46 0.26
C LYS A 10 -28.10 11.12 -1.11
N SER A 11 -27.12 11.93 -1.55
CA SER A 11 -27.16 12.58 -2.85
C SER A 11 -26.98 11.56 -3.98
N SER A 12 -27.75 11.70 -5.04
CA SER A 12 -27.63 10.94 -6.29
C SER A 12 -26.61 11.55 -7.26
N SER A 13 -26.13 12.75 -7.00
CA SER A 13 -25.13 13.43 -7.83
C SER A 13 -23.85 12.59 -7.96
N PRO A 14 -23.24 12.47 -9.15
CA PRO A 14 -21.94 11.81 -9.32
C PRO A 14 -20.75 12.69 -8.90
N ARG A 15 -21.01 13.97 -8.55
CA ARG A 15 -19.97 14.98 -8.32
C ARG A 15 -19.30 14.83 -6.95
N PHE A 16 -17.96 14.80 -6.96
CA PHE A 16 -17.10 14.90 -5.78
C PHE A 16 -16.27 16.17 -5.89
N MET A 17 -16.46 17.11 -4.96
CA MET A 17 -15.79 18.40 -4.96
C MET A 17 -14.43 18.26 -4.30
N VAL A 18 -13.38 18.83 -4.91
CA VAL A 18 -12.01 18.76 -4.41
C VAL A 18 -11.45 20.17 -4.30
N ASP A 19 -10.91 20.51 -3.14
CA ASP A 19 -10.24 21.78 -2.90
C ASP A 19 -9.11 22.01 -3.89
N ALA A 20 -9.03 23.18 -4.50
CA ALA A 20 -7.99 23.58 -5.44
C ALA A 20 -6.58 23.53 -4.83
N ASP A 21 -6.47 23.71 -3.52
CA ASP A 21 -5.21 23.60 -2.79
C ASP A 21 -4.87 22.15 -2.35
N THR A 22 -5.45 21.17 -3.04
CA THR A 22 -5.08 19.76 -2.89
C THR A 22 -3.77 19.45 -3.65
N HIS A 23 -2.92 18.61 -3.06
CA HIS A 23 -1.70 18.15 -3.73
C HIS A 23 -1.98 17.56 -5.12
N PRO A 24 -1.23 17.96 -6.17
CA PRO A 24 -1.47 17.52 -7.55
C PRO A 24 -1.51 16.00 -7.73
N GLN A 25 -0.63 15.29 -7.03
CA GLN A 25 -0.58 13.82 -7.05
C GLN A 25 -1.83 13.20 -6.42
N THR A 26 -2.41 13.82 -5.38
CA THR A 26 -3.66 13.36 -4.76
C THR A 26 -4.82 13.54 -5.73
N LEU A 27 -4.91 14.70 -6.40
CA LEU A 27 -5.93 14.97 -7.41
C LEU A 27 -5.84 13.95 -8.57
N ALA A 28 -4.64 13.66 -9.04
CA ALA A 28 -4.41 12.69 -10.13
C ALA A 28 -4.85 11.28 -9.74
N VAL A 29 -4.52 10.83 -8.52
CA VAL A 29 -4.95 9.51 -8.00
C VAL A 29 -6.48 9.47 -7.81
N LEU A 30 -7.10 10.54 -7.35
CA LEU A 30 -8.56 10.64 -7.25
C LEU A 30 -9.21 10.47 -8.64
N ALA A 31 -8.70 11.17 -9.67
CA ALA A 31 -9.20 11.06 -11.03
C ALA A 31 -9.08 9.63 -11.57
N THR A 32 -7.93 8.96 -11.37
CA THR A 32 -7.71 7.57 -11.77
C THR A 32 -8.72 6.62 -11.13
N ARG A 33 -9.06 6.83 -9.85
CA ARG A 33 -10.01 5.98 -9.12
C ARG A 33 -11.46 6.31 -9.39
N ALA A 34 -11.77 7.54 -9.75
CA ALA A 34 -13.11 8.03 -10.01
C ALA A 34 -13.66 7.54 -11.35
N GLU A 35 -12.83 7.59 -12.39
CA GLU A 35 -13.20 7.29 -13.78
C GLU A 35 -13.85 5.90 -13.95
N PRO A 36 -13.26 4.79 -13.42
CA PRO A 36 -13.84 3.45 -13.63
C PRO A 36 -15.23 3.26 -13.04
N ILE A 37 -15.58 4.03 -12.01
CA ILE A 37 -16.83 3.89 -11.25
C ILE A 37 -17.80 5.06 -11.47
N GLY A 38 -17.51 5.92 -12.47
CA GLY A 38 -18.42 7.00 -12.89
C GLY A 38 -18.61 8.10 -11.84
N ILE A 39 -17.53 8.50 -11.18
CA ILE A 39 -17.50 9.68 -10.29
C ILE A 39 -16.88 10.85 -11.05
N ASP A 40 -17.52 12.02 -10.99
CA ASP A 40 -17.05 13.26 -11.58
C ASP A 40 -16.27 14.07 -10.53
N ILE A 41 -14.99 14.28 -10.78
CA ILE A 41 -14.13 15.13 -9.93
C ILE A 41 -14.24 16.56 -10.42
N GLU A 42 -14.65 17.47 -9.52
CA GLU A 42 -14.69 18.91 -9.78
C GLU A 42 -13.86 19.66 -8.75
N VAL A 43 -13.00 20.57 -9.24
CA VAL A 43 -12.14 21.39 -8.41
C VAL A 43 -12.86 22.70 -8.07
N PHE A 44 -12.79 23.14 -6.81
CA PHE A 44 -13.31 24.40 -6.34
C PHE A 44 -12.29 25.13 -5.46
N ASP A 45 -12.39 26.42 -5.36
CA ASP A 45 -11.53 27.25 -4.49
C ASP A 45 -12.17 27.37 -3.10
N SER A 46 -11.57 26.75 -2.10
CA SER A 46 -12.04 26.78 -0.70
C SER A 46 -11.94 28.16 -0.05
N ALA A 47 -11.08 29.04 -0.55
CA ALA A 47 -10.99 30.43 -0.11
C ALA A 47 -12.27 31.25 -0.46
N LEU A 48 -13.03 30.82 -1.48
CA LEU A 48 -14.31 31.43 -1.86
C LEU A 48 -15.51 30.85 -1.11
N GLY A 49 -15.30 29.85 -0.25
CA GLY A 49 -16.32 29.18 0.55
C GLY A 49 -16.82 27.86 -0.04
N ALA A 50 -18.01 27.40 0.39
CA ALA A 50 -18.56 26.11 0.00
C ALA A 50 -18.90 26.07 -1.50
N PRO A 51 -18.66 24.89 -2.18
CA PRO A 51 -19.00 24.76 -3.59
C PRO A 51 -20.51 24.80 -3.81
N ALA A 52 -20.91 25.27 -4.99
CA ALA A 52 -22.31 25.40 -5.36
C ALA A 52 -22.89 24.10 -5.97
N GLY A 53 -24.21 23.95 -5.88
CA GLY A 53 -24.97 22.89 -6.50
C GLY A 53 -25.00 21.60 -5.67
N GLU A 54 -25.46 20.50 -6.27
CA GLU A 54 -25.58 19.21 -5.61
C GLU A 54 -24.33 18.35 -5.84
N TYR A 55 -23.77 17.79 -4.77
CA TYR A 55 -22.60 16.88 -4.77
C TYR A 55 -22.72 15.89 -3.61
N PHE A 56 -22.08 14.71 -3.74
CA PHE A 56 -22.15 13.68 -2.69
C PHE A 56 -21.07 13.83 -1.61
N GLY A 57 -19.99 14.55 -1.91
CA GLY A 57 -18.91 14.75 -0.96
C GLY A 57 -17.97 15.87 -1.37
N VAL A 58 -17.24 16.39 -0.39
CA VAL A 58 -16.23 17.43 -0.55
C VAL A 58 -14.94 17.02 0.16
N LEU A 59 -13.81 17.26 -0.48
CA LEU A 59 -12.48 17.07 0.10
C LEU A 59 -11.83 18.43 0.33
N LEU A 60 -11.38 18.65 1.55
CA LEU A 60 -10.65 19.83 2.00
C LEU A 60 -9.22 19.45 2.40
N SER A 61 -8.25 20.25 2.00
CA SER A 61 -6.85 20.09 2.38
C SER A 61 -6.52 20.91 3.63
N TYR A 62 -6.00 20.29 4.67
CA TYR A 62 -5.77 20.90 5.98
C TYR A 62 -4.46 20.44 6.63
N PRO A 63 -3.35 21.21 6.46
CA PRO A 63 -3.17 22.40 5.60
C PRO A 63 -3.30 22.11 4.10
N GLY A 64 -3.44 23.17 3.30
CA GLY A 64 -3.38 23.10 1.85
C GLY A 64 -1.97 22.77 1.32
N SER A 65 -1.84 22.41 0.05
CA SER A 65 -0.55 22.12 -0.60
C SER A 65 0.35 23.35 -0.73
N SER A 66 -0.24 24.54 -0.70
CA SER A 66 0.46 25.84 -0.64
C SER A 66 0.94 26.20 0.77
N GLY A 67 0.51 25.44 1.78
CA GLY A 67 0.69 25.70 3.21
C GLY A 67 -0.48 26.47 3.84
N SER A 68 -1.47 26.94 3.04
CA SER A 68 -2.57 27.81 3.50
C SER A 68 -3.42 27.18 4.61
N LEU A 69 -3.80 28.03 5.58
CA LEU A 69 -4.78 27.77 6.64
C LEU A 69 -5.95 28.77 6.59
N ASP A 70 -6.14 29.43 5.44
CA ASP A 70 -7.04 30.61 5.33
C ASP A 70 -8.50 30.23 5.14
N ALA A 71 -8.83 29.03 4.66
CA ALA A 71 -10.19 28.59 4.39
C ALA A 71 -11.09 28.56 5.65
N ASP A 72 -12.37 28.85 5.47
CA ASP A 72 -13.40 28.65 6.51
C ASP A 72 -13.87 27.19 6.53
N TYR A 73 -13.04 26.30 7.08
CA TYR A 73 -13.30 24.86 7.12
C TYR A 73 -14.64 24.53 7.79
N ALA A 74 -14.96 25.17 8.90
CA ALA A 74 -16.21 24.94 9.65
C ALA A 74 -17.44 25.40 8.85
N GLY A 75 -17.38 26.58 8.21
CA GLY A 75 -18.46 27.09 7.37
C GLY A 75 -18.71 26.20 6.15
N ILE A 76 -17.63 25.75 5.47
CA ILE A 76 -17.72 24.84 4.32
C ILE A 76 -18.32 23.49 4.77
N ALA A 77 -17.86 22.94 5.90
CA ALA A 77 -18.38 21.69 6.44
C ALA A 77 -19.88 21.78 6.78
N ALA A 78 -20.30 22.85 7.44
CA ALA A 78 -21.69 23.07 7.80
C ALA A 78 -22.60 23.20 6.54
N ALA A 79 -22.16 23.95 5.56
CA ALA A 79 -22.89 24.12 4.30
C ALA A 79 -23.01 22.80 3.52
N SER A 80 -21.90 22.05 3.40
CA SER A 80 -21.87 20.75 2.72
C SER A 80 -22.78 19.72 3.39
N LYS A 81 -22.75 19.63 4.72
CA LYS A 81 -23.64 18.73 5.48
C LYS A 81 -25.11 19.09 5.35
N SER A 82 -25.44 20.38 5.28
CA SER A 82 -26.82 20.81 5.09
C SER A 82 -27.41 20.32 3.75
N SER A 83 -26.57 20.12 2.74
CA SER A 83 -26.95 19.54 1.44
C SER A 83 -26.86 18.00 1.40
N GLY A 84 -26.48 17.33 2.51
CA GLY A 84 -26.35 15.89 2.61
C GLY A 84 -25.05 15.31 2.07
N ALA A 85 -24.07 16.16 1.80
CA ALA A 85 -22.73 15.75 1.37
C ALA A 85 -21.87 15.31 2.57
N ILE A 86 -20.90 14.43 2.28
CA ILE A 86 -19.91 13.96 3.25
C ILE A 86 -18.66 14.82 3.15
N VAL A 87 -18.15 15.25 4.30
CA VAL A 87 -16.96 16.11 4.40
C VAL A 87 -15.74 15.26 4.71
N VAL A 88 -14.76 15.33 3.82
CA VAL A 88 -13.46 14.62 3.93
C VAL A 88 -12.36 15.65 4.12
N ALA A 89 -11.47 15.43 5.09
CA ALA A 89 -10.24 16.20 5.27
C ALA A 89 -9.02 15.35 4.90
N THR A 90 -8.12 15.89 4.09
CA THR A 90 -6.72 15.41 4.03
C THR A 90 -5.90 16.23 5.01
N THR A 91 -5.08 15.56 5.85
CA THR A 91 -4.42 16.26 6.94
C THR A 91 -3.05 15.65 7.32
N ASP A 92 -2.24 16.45 8.02
CA ASP A 92 -0.94 16.11 8.57
C ASP A 92 -1.03 15.90 10.08
N LEU A 93 -0.58 14.75 10.59
CA LEU A 93 -0.64 14.41 12.01
C LEU A 93 0.20 15.34 12.89
N LEU A 94 1.35 15.84 12.41
CA LEU A 94 2.18 16.75 13.18
C LEU A 94 1.51 18.13 13.29
N ALA A 95 0.94 18.63 12.19
CA ALA A 95 0.15 19.86 12.19
C ALA A 95 -1.01 19.80 13.17
N LEU A 96 -1.71 18.65 13.25
CA LEU A 96 -2.83 18.44 14.17
C LEU A 96 -2.46 18.48 15.66
N THR A 97 -1.18 18.48 16.03
CA THR A 97 -0.78 18.72 17.42
C THR A 97 -0.98 20.18 17.83
N LEU A 98 -1.01 21.10 16.87
CA LEU A 98 -1.25 22.55 17.06
C LEU A 98 -2.60 23.01 16.52
N LEU A 99 -3.14 22.32 15.50
CA LEU A 99 -4.38 22.69 14.82
C LEU A 99 -5.56 21.93 15.40
N GLU A 100 -6.73 22.59 15.42
CA GLU A 100 -8.02 21.98 15.75
C GLU A 100 -8.24 20.72 14.87
N SER A 101 -8.72 19.64 15.48
CA SER A 101 -8.87 18.39 14.73
C SER A 101 -10.01 18.48 13.69
N PRO A 102 -9.91 17.78 12.55
CA PRO A 102 -10.93 17.79 11.52
C PRO A 102 -12.34 17.43 12.02
N GLY A 103 -12.44 16.53 12.98
CA GLY A 103 -13.72 16.17 13.59
C GLY A 103 -14.37 17.31 14.35
N GLU A 104 -13.58 18.19 15.00
CA GLU A 104 -14.08 19.32 15.79
C GLU A 104 -14.68 20.42 14.90
N TRP A 105 -14.04 20.73 13.76
CA TRP A 105 -14.62 21.69 12.82
C TRP A 105 -15.65 21.07 11.85
N GLY A 106 -15.92 19.77 11.97
CA GLY A 106 -17.07 19.16 11.33
C GLY A 106 -16.77 18.19 10.16
N ALA A 107 -15.53 17.74 9.92
CA ALA A 107 -15.29 16.66 8.98
C ALA A 107 -15.94 15.34 9.42
N ASP A 108 -16.38 14.54 8.47
CA ASP A 108 -16.91 13.19 8.71
C ASP A 108 -15.81 12.13 8.61
N ILE A 109 -14.81 12.39 7.77
CA ILE A 109 -13.69 11.48 7.48
C ILE A 109 -12.41 12.32 7.44
N ALA A 110 -11.35 11.87 8.12
CA ALA A 110 -10.02 12.43 8.00
C ALA A 110 -9.05 11.34 7.50
N VAL A 111 -8.19 11.70 6.53
CA VAL A 111 -7.19 10.82 5.93
C VAL A 111 -5.85 11.53 5.81
N GLY A 112 -4.78 10.77 5.82
CA GLY A 112 -3.43 11.30 5.64
C GLY A 112 -2.37 10.21 5.71
N SER A 113 -1.12 10.65 5.74
CA SER A 113 0.06 9.79 5.93
C SER A 113 0.60 9.93 7.34
N ALA A 114 1.05 8.81 7.93
CA ALA A 114 1.76 8.82 9.20
C ALA A 114 3.29 9.03 9.05
N GLN A 115 3.77 9.38 7.85
CA GLN A 115 5.19 9.58 7.55
C GLN A 115 5.87 10.55 8.52
N ARG A 116 5.20 11.65 8.89
CA ARG A 116 5.72 12.68 9.81
C ARG A 116 6.02 12.15 11.23
N PHE A 117 5.59 10.94 11.54
CA PHE A 117 5.90 10.27 12.80
C PHE A 117 7.08 9.31 12.64
N GLY A 118 8.25 9.85 12.31
CA GLY A 118 9.54 9.18 12.35
C GLY A 118 9.84 8.23 11.18
N VAL A 119 9.09 8.28 10.10
CA VAL A 119 9.34 7.45 8.90
C VAL A 119 10.12 8.26 7.87
N PRO A 120 11.23 7.74 7.30
CA PRO A 120 12.00 8.41 6.25
C PRO A 120 11.17 8.72 5.01
N LEU A 121 11.61 9.69 4.18
CA LEU A 121 10.96 10.02 2.91
C LEU A 121 10.99 8.85 1.92
N GLY A 122 12.11 8.12 1.84
CA GLY A 122 12.28 6.88 1.07
C GLY A 122 11.83 6.98 -0.38
N CYS A 123 12.10 8.09 -1.05
CA CYS A 123 11.67 8.36 -2.43
C CYS A 123 10.15 8.10 -2.67
N GLY A 124 9.33 8.31 -1.64
CA GLY A 124 7.87 8.16 -1.71
C GLY A 124 7.26 7.07 -0.82
N GLY A 125 8.07 6.36 -0.07
CA GLY A 125 7.58 5.36 0.87
C GLY A 125 8.43 4.10 0.91
N PRO A 126 7.92 3.07 1.65
CA PRO A 126 6.54 2.91 2.12
C PRO A 126 6.16 3.84 3.28
N HIS A 127 4.90 4.29 3.28
CA HIS A 127 4.31 5.07 4.37
C HIS A 127 2.96 4.47 4.77
N ALA A 128 2.61 4.51 6.06
CA ALA A 128 1.30 4.09 6.52
C ALA A 128 0.28 5.22 6.29
N GLY A 129 -0.79 4.92 5.56
CA GLY A 129 -1.95 5.79 5.48
C GLY A 129 -2.88 5.57 6.68
N PHE A 130 -3.47 6.62 7.21
CA PHE A 130 -4.50 6.52 8.22
C PHE A 130 -5.87 7.00 7.70
N MET A 131 -6.92 6.48 8.31
CA MET A 131 -8.28 6.95 8.11
C MET A 131 -9.00 6.99 9.46
N ALA A 132 -9.52 8.16 9.81
CA ALA A 132 -10.37 8.36 10.98
C ALA A 132 -11.77 8.77 10.51
N VAL A 133 -12.78 8.36 11.26
CA VAL A 133 -14.19 8.67 10.95
C VAL A 133 -14.91 9.12 12.21
N ARG A 134 -15.96 9.93 12.07
CA ARG A 134 -16.83 10.26 13.19
C ARG A 134 -17.59 9.05 13.67
N GLU A 135 -18.03 9.11 14.91
CA GLU A 135 -18.83 8.07 15.56
C GLU A 135 -20.04 7.65 14.68
N GLY A 136 -20.29 6.34 14.63
CA GLY A 136 -21.36 5.71 13.86
C GLY A 136 -20.98 5.33 12.42
N LEU A 137 -19.77 5.69 11.94
CA LEU A 137 -19.30 5.33 10.61
C LEU A 137 -18.29 4.17 10.57
N GLU A 138 -17.94 3.59 11.71
CA GLU A 138 -16.87 2.59 11.87
C GLU A 138 -17.10 1.36 10.98
N ARG A 139 -18.37 0.94 10.83
CA ARG A 139 -18.74 -0.22 9.98
C ARG A 139 -18.52 0.00 8.49
N ASN A 140 -18.22 1.24 8.08
CA ASN A 140 -17.97 1.61 6.69
C ASN A 140 -16.49 1.75 6.38
N LEU A 141 -15.61 1.71 7.39
CA LEU A 141 -14.16 1.72 7.19
C LEU A 141 -13.72 0.54 6.34
N PRO A 142 -12.77 0.73 5.42
CA PRO A 142 -11.99 -0.37 4.85
C PRO A 142 -11.04 -0.93 5.92
N GLY A 143 -10.57 -2.17 5.72
CA GLY A 143 -9.63 -2.79 6.65
C GLY A 143 -10.30 -3.41 7.87
N ARG A 144 -9.50 -3.62 8.90
CA ARG A 144 -9.85 -4.35 10.11
C ARG A 144 -9.69 -3.48 11.32
N LEU A 145 -10.64 -3.53 12.25
CA LEU A 145 -10.53 -2.91 13.57
C LEU A 145 -10.31 -3.97 14.63
N VAL A 146 -9.24 -3.82 15.40
CA VAL A 146 -8.95 -4.62 16.58
C VAL A 146 -9.61 -3.96 17.79
N GLY A 147 -10.35 -4.75 18.56
CA GLY A 147 -10.97 -4.32 19.80
C GLY A 147 -10.42 -5.07 21.00
N VAL A 148 -10.57 -4.49 22.16
CA VAL A 148 -10.28 -5.16 23.44
C VAL A 148 -11.51 -6.00 23.86
N SER A 149 -11.27 -7.27 24.19
CA SER A 149 -12.26 -8.22 24.67
C SER A 149 -11.70 -8.92 25.91
N HIS A 150 -12.26 -10.05 26.28
CA HIS A 150 -11.75 -10.89 27.36
C HIS A 150 -11.60 -12.32 26.84
N ASP A 151 -10.57 -13.00 27.32
CA ASP A 151 -10.36 -14.43 27.06
C ASP A 151 -11.24 -15.32 27.96
N SER A 152 -11.08 -16.64 27.86
CA SER A 152 -11.83 -17.62 28.68
C SER A 152 -11.57 -17.55 30.19
N THR A 153 -10.47 -16.88 30.59
CA THR A 153 -10.08 -16.64 31.99
C THR A 153 -10.45 -15.23 32.46
N ASN A 154 -11.18 -14.48 31.63
CA ASN A 154 -11.60 -13.10 31.90
C ASN A 154 -10.44 -12.09 31.95
N GLN A 155 -9.31 -12.41 31.28
CA GLN A 155 -8.23 -11.47 31.11
C GLN A 155 -8.43 -10.64 29.82
N PRO A 156 -7.94 -9.37 29.76
CA PRO A 156 -8.00 -8.58 28.54
C PRO A 156 -7.31 -9.29 27.37
N ALA A 157 -8.02 -9.36 26.24
CA ALA A 157 -7.55 -10.00 25.02
C ALA A 157 -7.95 -9.18 23.79
N TYR A 158 -7.06 -9.12 22.80
CA TYR A 158 -7.35 -8.44 21.54
C TYR A 158 -8.08 -9.39 20.58
N ARG A 159 -9.02 -8.84 19.83
CA ARG A 159 -9.70 -9.58 18.77
C ARG A 159 -10.06 -8.68 17.60
N LEU A 160 -10.21 -9.26 16.42
CA LEU A 160 -10.80 -8.56 15.27
C LEU A 160 -12.27 -8.28 15.54
N ALA A 161 -12.59 -7.00 15.78
CA ALA A 161 -13.94 -6.58 16.15
C ALA A 161 -14.81 -6.28 14.92
N LEU A 162 -14.26 -5.58 13.90
CA LEU A 162 -14.95 -5.23 12.68
C LEU A 162 -14.07 -5.55 11.47
N GLN A 163 -14.63 -6.32 10.52
CA GLN A 163 -14.01 -6.68 9.24
C GLN A 163 -15.06 -6.88 8.14
N THR A 164 -16.20 -6.21 8.25
CA THR A 164 -17.40 -6.48 7.44
C THR A 164 -17.25 -6.11 5.97
N ARG A 165 -16.25 -5.33 5.59
CA ARG A 165 -16.00 -4.82 4.23
C ARG A 165 -14.81 -5.47 3.54
N GLU A 166 -14.14 -6.40 4.20
CA GLU A 166 -12.94 -7.06 3.73
C GLU A 166 -13.18 -7.93 2.50
N GLN A 167 -12.17 -7.95 1.62
CA GLN A 167 -12.23 -8.65 0.32
C GLN A 167 -12.38 -10.17 0.46
N HIS A 168 -11.79 -10.78 1.50
CA HIS A 168 -11.91 -12.23 1.75
C HIS A 168 -13.33 -12.66 2.19
N ILE A 169 -14.16 -11.70 2.65
CA ILE A 169 -15.56 -11.94 3.04
C ILE A 169 -16.53 -11.59 1.90
N ARG A 170 -16.31 -10.45 1.24
CA ARG A 170 -17.25 -9.84 0.31
C ARG A 170 -16.89 -10.04 -1.17
N ARG A 171 -15.64 -10.40 -1.48
CA ARG A 171 -15.15 -10.60 -2.86
C ARG A 171 -15.47 -9.39 -3.76
N GLU A 172 -16.20 -9.56 -4.85
CA GLU A 172 -16.66 -8.49 -5.77
C GLU A 172 -17.55 -7.42 -5.10
N ARG A 173 -18.10 -7.69 -3.94
CA ARG A 173 -18.89 -6.74 -3.12
C ARG A 173 -18.06 -6.03 -2.08
N ALA A 174 -16.76 -6.30 -2.01
CA ALA A 174 -15.87 -5.60 -1.11
C ALA A 174 -15.77 -4.12 -1.48
N THR A 175 -15.49 -3.28 -0.51
CA THR A 175 -15.33 -1.83 -0.73
C THR A 175 -13.87 -1.41 -0.85
N SER A 176 -12.96 -2.37 -0.73
CA SER A 176 -11.51 -2.22 -0.80
C SER A 176 -10.88 -3.54 -1.23
N ASN A 177 -9.75 -3.46 -1.92
CA ASN A 177 -8.92 -4.62 -2.27
C ASN A 177 -7.68 -4.75 -1.36
N ILE A 178 -7.67 -4.11 -0.19
CA ILE A 178 -6.54 -4.15 0.74
C ILE A 178 -6.28 -5.59 1.19
N CYS A 179 -5.02 -6.04 1.06
CA CYS A 179 -4.51 -7.30 1.58
C CYS A 179 -3.22 -7.03 2.37
N THR A 180 -2.06 -7.00 1.72
CA THR A 180 -0.83 -6.51 2.35
C THR A 180 -0.91 -4.99 2.51
N SER A 181 -0.69 -4.51 3.73
CA SER A 181 -0.72 -3.09 4.08
C SER A 181 0.60 -2.68 4.76
N GLN A 182 0.80 -1.39 4.95
CA GLN A 182 2.05 -0.83 5.51
C GLN A 182 2.06 -0.91 7.05
N VAL A 183 1.83 -2.09 7.62
CA VAL A 183 1.67 -2.30 9.07
C VAL A 183 2.95 -1.96 9.83
N LEU A 184 4.12 -2.40 9.33
CA LEU A 184 5.40 -2.10 9.99
C LEU A 184 5.61 -0.58 10.14
N LEU A 185 5.27 0.20 9.11
CA LEU A 185 5.39 1.66 9.14
C LEU A 185 4.39 2.30 10.13
N ALA A 186 3.19 1.71 10.24
CA ALA A 186 2.21 2.14 11.25
C ALA A 186 2.70 1.87 12.68
N VAL A 187 3.35 0.71 12.90
CA VAL A 187 3.98 0.36 14.18
C VAL A 187 5.11 1.34 14.50
N MET A 188 6.01 1.64 13.55
CA MET A 188 7.08 2.63 13.73
C MET A 188 6.51 4.00 14.14
N SER A 189 5.45 4.46 13.45
CA SER A 189 4.79 5.72 13.77
C SER A 189 4.14 5.71 15.16
N GLY A 190 3.57 4.58 15.58
CA GLY A 190 3.02 4.38 16.91
C GLY A 190 4.10 4.46 18.01
N PHE A 191 5.25 3.83 17.79
CA PHE A 191 6.40 3.92 18.71
C PHE A 191 7.01 5.33 18.76
N TYR A 192 7.09 6.02 17.63
CA TYR A 192 7.52 7.42 17.60
C TYR A 192 6.60 8.30 18.46
N ALA A 193 5.29 8.14 18.30
CA ALA A 193 4.31 8.85 19.11
C ALA A 193 4.41 8.50 20.60
N ALA A 194 4.66 7.23 20.94
CA ALA A 194 4.85 6.81 22.34
C ALA A 194 6.16 7.34 22.96
N TYR A 195 7.23 7.43 22.15
CA TYR A 195 8.52 7.95 22.61
C TYR A 195 8.47 9.44 22.91
N HIS A 196 7.88 10.23 22.01
CA HIS A 196 7.78 11.69 22.18
C HIS A 196 6.63 12.12 23.09
N GLY A 197 5.55 11.37 23.12
CA GLY A 197 4.31 11.74 23.80
C GLY A 197 3.66 13.01 23.25
N PRO A 198 2.53 13.43 23.82
CA PRO A 198 1.82 14.62 23.36
C PRO A 198 2.65 15.90 23.47
N ASP A 199 3.42 16.06 24.56
CA ASP A 199 4.22 17.26 24.78
C ASP A 199 5.44 17.33 23.86
N GLY A 200 6.13 16.19 23.63
CA GLY A 200 7.26 16.12 22.71
C GLY A 200 6.84 16.37 21.26
N LEU A 201 5.73 15.79 20.82
CA LEU A 201 5.20 16.05 19.48
C LEU A 201 4.79 17.51 19.30
N ARG A 202 4.16 18.11 20.31
CA ARG A 202 3.81 19.54 20.28
C ARG A 202 5.06 20.40 20.23
N ALA A 203 6.10 20.09 20.99
CA ALA A 203 7.36 20.82 20.96
C ALA A 203 8.04 20.74 19.57
N ILE A 204 8.01 19.58 18.91
CA ILE A 204 8.50 19.41 17.55
C ILE A 204 7.70 20.30 16.59
N ALA A 205 6.37 20.26 16.65
CA ALA A 205 5.50 21.04 15.78
C ALA A 205 5.69 22.55 15.95
N VAL A 206 5.83 23.02 17.21
CA VAL A 206 6.12 24.44 17.52
C VAL A 206 7.43 24.85 16.88
N ARG A 207 8.51 24.08 17.08
CA ARG A 207 9.82 24.38 16.48
C ARG A 207 9.75 24.45 14.95
N VAL A 208 9.08 23.49 14.32
CA VAL A 208 8.90 23.47 12.86
C VAL A 208 8.15 24.70 12.37
N ASN A 209 7.03 25.07 13.02
CA ASN A 209 6.27 26.27 12.67
C ASN A 209 7.06 27.57 12.91
N GLU A 210 7.79 27.67 14.01
CA GLU A 210 8.64 28.85 14.30
C GLU A 210 9.75 28.99 13.26
N THR A 211 10.39 27.89 12.84
CA THR A 211 11.41 27.89 11.79
C THR A 211 10.81 28.33 10.45
N ALA A 212 9.61 27.85 10.09
CA ALA A 212 8.92 28.29 8.88
C ALA A 212 8.61 29.79 8.89
N ARG A 213 8.14 30.31 10.02
CA ARG A 213 7.88 31.74 10.20
C ARG A 213 9.15 32.58 10.14
N GLU A 214 10.24 32.12 10.72
CA GLU A 214 11.54 32.78 10.62
C GLU A 214 12.03 32.82 9.17
N LEU A 215 11.95 31.72 8.42
CA LEU A 215 12.30 31.70 7.00
C LEU A 215 11.43 32.68 6.20
N ALA A 216 10.12 32.66 6.44
CA ALA A 216 9.20 33.58 5.77
C ALA A 216 9.58 35.05 6.01
N ALA A 217 9.91 35.42 7.25
CA ALA A 217 10.36 36.78 7.57
C ALA A 217 11.69 37.17 6.88
N ARG A 218 12.67 36.25 6.87
CA ARG A 218 13.98 36.46 6.23
C ARG A 218 13.86 36.64 4.71
N LEU A 219 13.08 35.78 4.04
CA LEU A 219 12.92 35.87 2.60
C LEU A 219 12.04 37.05 2.17
N SER A 220 11.03 37.42 3.00
CA SER A 220 10.23 38.64 2.76
C SER A 220 11.08 39.90 2.86
N ALA A 221 12.06 39.97 3.73
CA ALA A 221 13.03 41.07 3.79
C ALA A 221 13.90 41.19 2.53
N LEU A 222 14.01 40.12 1.74
CA LEU A 222 14.70 40.09 0.45
C LEU A 222 13.76 40.31 -0.75
N GLY A 223 12.46 40.52 -0.51
CA GLY A 223 11.46 40.78 -1.54
C GLY A 223 10.67 39.53 -2.01
N ALA A 224 10.93 38.35 -1.47
CA ALA A 224 10.11 37.16 -1.71
C ALA A 224 8.94 37.11 -0.70
N SER A 225 7.77 37.60 -1.08
CA SER A 225 6.61 37.71 -0.19
C SER A 225 5.94 36.40 0.08
N ALA A 226 5.60 36.09 1.33
CA ALA A 226 4.75 34.95 1.64
C ALA A 226 3.35 35.19 1.05
N VAL A 227 2.80 34.19 0.33
CA VAL A 227 1.48 34.29 -0.34
C VAL A 227 0.34 34.25 0.67
N HIS A 228 0.54 33.50 1.77
CA HIS A 228 -0.46 33.30 2.82
C HIS A 228 -0.01 33.92 4.14
N ASP A 229 -0.94 34.51 4.86
CA ASP A 229 -0.68 35.13 6.17
C ASP A 229 -0.54 34.07 7.27
N SER A 230 -1.11 32.87 7.05
CA SER A 230 -1.11 31.80 8.03
C SER A 230 -0.81 30.44 7.39
N PHE A 231 0.13 29.70 8.00
CA PHE A 231 0.60 28.41 7.54
C PHE A 231 1.15 27.59 8.72
N PHE A 232 1.36 26.29 8.49
CA PHE A 232 2.02 25.43 9.48
C PHE A 232 3.53 25.34 9.22
N ASP A 233 3.95 24.55 8.23
CA ASP A 233 5.36 24.23 7.94
C ASP A 233 5.77 24.56 6.51
N THR A 234 4.82 24.73 5.63
CA THR A 234 5.03 25.01 4.20
C THR A 234 4.71 26.45 3.91
N VAL A 235 5.66 27.15 3.29
CA VAL A 235 5.51 28.55 2.89
C VAL A 235 5.64 28.67 1.38
N THR A 236 4.62 29.22 0.75
CA THR A 236 4.66 29.61 -0.66
C THR A 236 5.06 31.07 -0.77
N PHE A 237 6.11 31.34 -1.52
CA PHE A 237 6.66 32.65 -1.77
C PHE A 237 6.28 33.14 -3.16
N GLU A 238 5.90 34.39 -3.27
CA GLU A 238 5.73 35.11 -4.53
C GLU A 238 6.99 35.93 -4.84
N LEU A 239 7.55 35.73 -6.02
CA LEU A 239 8.75 36.39 -6.51
C LEU A 239 8.60 36.61 -8.02
N PRO A 240 7.89 37.71 -8.44
CA PRO A 240 7.49 37.88 -9.82
C PRO A 240 8.61 37.79 -10.85
N GLY A 241 8.48 36.87 -11.81
CA GLY A 241 9.43 36.62 -12.89
C GLY A 241 10.77 36.00 -12.47
N ALA A 242 10.97 35.67 -11.19
CA ALA A 242 12.25 35.20 -10.70
C ALA A 242 12.17 33.92 -9.82
N ALA A 243 10.99 33.36 -9.60
CA ALA A 243 10.81 32.17 -8.78
C ALA A 243 11.62 30.97 -9.31
N GLY A 244 11.68 30.78 -10.65
CA GLY A 244 12.50 29.76 -11.29
C GLY A 244 14.00 29.97 -11.08
N GLN A 245 14.46 31.22 -11.03
CA GLN A 245 15.86 31.54 -10.76
C GLN A 245 16.21 31.28 -9.29
N ALA A 246 15.32 31.64 -8.35
CA ALA A 246 15.47 31.39 -6.93
C ALA A 246 15.51 29.87 -6.65
N ALA A 247 14.54 29.10 -7.18
CA ALA A 247 14.53 27.64 -7.03
C ALA A 247 15.82 27.00 -7.57
N LYS A 248 16.34 27.47 -8.71
CA LYS A 248 17.58 26.99 -9.29
C LYS A 248 18.81 27.39 -8.44
N ALA A 249 18.86 28.60 -7.90
CA ALA A 249 19.95 29.06 -7.01
C ALA A 249 19.97 28.24 -5.72
N ILE A 250 18.82 27.96 -5.13
CA ILE A 250 18.68 27.09 -3.97
C ILE A 250 19.12 25.65 -4.32
N GLY A 251 18.76 25.15 -5.52
CA GLY A 251 19.24 23.86 -6.03
C GLY A 251 20.76 23.76 -6.15
N HIS A 252 21.45 24.84 -6.50
CA HIS A 252 22.91 24.87 -6.58
C HIS A 252 23.61 24.71 -5.23
N VAL A 253 22.95 25.02 -4.13
CA VAL A 253 23.45 24.79 -2.76
C VAL A 253 22.98 23.44 -2.19
N GLY A 254 22.44 22.56 -3.04
CA GLY A 254 22.07 21.19 -2.69
C GLY A 254 20.69 21.04 -2.03
N ILE A 255 19.80 22.03 -2.20
CA ILE A 255 18.46 22.02 -1.61
C ILE A 255 17.42 22.09 -2.73
N ASP A 256 16.59 21.08 -2.85
CA ASP A 256 15.48 21.07 -3.80
C ASP A 256 14.22 21.71 -3.20
N VAL A 257 13.56 22.60 -3.94
CA VAL A 257 12.32 23.28 -3.55
C VAL A 257 11.26 23.13 -4.63
N ARG A 258 9.99 23.22 -4.27
CA ARG A 258 8.90 23.12 -5.23
C ARG A 258 8.74 24.42 -6.01
N LEU A 259 8.96 24.37 -7.32
CA LEU A 259 8.56 25.43 -8.24
C LEU A 259 7.05 25.29 -8.52
N VAL A 260 6.26 26.31 -8.19
CA VAL A 260 4.81 26.31 -8.37
C VAL A 260 4.43 26.97 -9.71
N SER A 261 5.09 28.08 -10.05
CA SER A 261 4.93 28.81 -11.31
C SER A 261 6.16 29.67 -11.57
N ASP A 262 6.16 30.43 -12.66
CA ASP A 262 7.25 31.39 -12.96
C ASP A 262 7.40 32.47 -11.87
N ASP A 263 6.33 32.72 -11.12
CA ASP A 263 6.26 33.76 -10.08
C ASP A 263 6.27 33.17 -8.66
N ARG A 264 6.15 31.85 -8.47
CA ARG A 264 5.97 31.27 -7.15
C ARG A 264 6.78 29.98 -6.94
N PHE A 265 7.35 29.84 -5.74
CA PHE A 265 7.96 28.62 -5.24
C PHE A 265 7.57 28.35 -3.79
N SER A 266 7.61 27.09 -3.36
CA SER A 266 7.27 26.71 -2.00
C SER A 266 8.43 25.99 -1.32
N ILE A 267 8.58 26.22 -0.02
CA ILE A 267 9.55 25.54 0.86
C ILE A 267 8.79 24.90 2.00
N SER A 268 9.03 23.60 2.25
CA SER A 268 8.51 22.89 3.41
C SER A 268 9.61 22.67 4.43
N ILE A 269 9.31 22.92 5.69
CA ILE A 269 10.21 22.82 6.84
C ILE A 269 9.86 21.55 7.63
N ASP A 270 10.86 20.86 8.09
CA ASP A 270 10.74 19.72 8.97
C ASP A 270 11.78 19.74 10.11
N GLU A 271 11.84 18.65 10.89
CA GLU A 271 12.75 18.51 12.03
C GLU A 271 14.22 18.50 11.65
N THR A 272 14.53 18.21 10.38
CA THR A 272 15.91 18.14 9.86
C THR A 272 16.41 19.50 9.36
N THR A 273 15.54 20.50 9.28
CA THR A 273 15.88 21.85 8.83
C THR A 273 16.75 22.56 9.87
N THR A 274 18.02 22.78 9.54
CA THR A 274 19.02 23.39 10.41
C THR A 274 19.19 24.89 10.14
N PRO A 275 19.73 25.68 11.10
CA PRO A 275 20.10 27.08 10.86
C PRO A 275 21.07 27.27 9.66
N ALA A 276 21.93 26.31 9.38
CA ALA A 276 22.84 26.33 8.24
C ALA A 276 22.08 26.22 6.89
N LEU A 277 21.10 25.34 6.81
CA LEU A 277 20.22 25.22 5.64
C LEU A 277 19.42 26.51 5.43
N MET A 278 18.88 27.09 6.49
CA MET A 278 18.15 28.37 6.46
C MET A 278 19.04 29.51 5.90
N ALA A 279 20.29 29.60 6.37
CA ALA A 279 21.22 30.61 5.90
C ALA A 279 21.63 30.38 4.44
N ALA A 280 21.77 29.13 3.99
CA ALA A 280 22.07 28.80 2.59
C ALA A 280 20.91 29.19 1.65
N ILE A 281 19.66 28.94 2.06
CA ILE A 281 18.47 29.35 1.32
C ILE A 281 18.40 30.89 1.22
N GLU A 282 18.59 31.58 2.34
CA GLU A 282 18.57 33.04 2.41
C GLU A 282 19.66 33.63 1.46
N ALA A 283 20.89 33.15 1.51
CA ALA A 283 21.96 33.60 0.66
C ALA A 283 21.65 33.36 -0.85
N ALA A 284 21.14 32.19 -1.20
CA ALA A 284 20.79 31.87 -2.59
C ALA A 284 19.67 32.79 -3.12
N VAL A 285 18.68 33.15 -2.31
CA VAL A 285 17.62 34.08 -2.69
C VAL A 285 18.16 35.53 -2.75
N ALA A 286 19.04 35.92 -1.82
CA ALA A 286 19.66 37.25 -1.81
C ALA A 286 20.48 37.51 -3.09
N ASP A 287 21.22 36.52 -3.60
CA ASP A 287 21.98 36.64 -4.84
C ASP A 287 21.09 36.91 -6.06
N VAL A 288 19.90 36.30 -6.09
CA VAL A 288 18.89 36.52 -7.14
C VAL A 288 18.24 37.91 -6.97
N ALA A 289 17.93 38.30 -5.74
CA ALA A 289 17.34 39.60 -5.40
C ALA A 289 18.26 40.77 -5.77
N ALA A 290 19.55 40.65 -5.53
CA ALA A 290 20.53 41.69 -5.86
C ALA A 290 20.64 41.98 -7.36
N GLY A 291 20.23 41.06 -8.22
CA GLY A 291 20.16 41.23 -9.69
C GLY A 291 18.88 41.91 -10.19
N SER A 292 17.89 42.20 -9.30
CA SER A 292 16.58 42.73 -9.68
C SER A 292 16.26 44.04 -8.91
N PRO A 293 16.27 45.19 -9.57
CA PRO A 293 16.22 46.50 -8.87
C PRO A 293 14.83 46.96 -8.40
N THR A 294 13.79 46.14 -8.44
CA THR A 294 12.40 46.58 -8.28
C THR A 294 11.61 45.90 -7.16
N TRP A 295 12.27 45.16 -6.28
CA TRP A 295 11.54 44.45 -5.22
C TRP A 295 11.49 45.30 -3.94
N ASP A 296 10.26 45.72 -3.58
CA ASP A 296 10.03 46.38 -2.29
C ASP A 296 10.00 45.31 -1.18
N SER A 297 10.85 45.50 -0.19
CA SER A 297 10.82 44.69 1.03
C SER A 297 9.52 45.00 1.80
N THR A 298 8.62 44.03 1.86
CA THR A 298 7.40 44.15 2.68
C THR A 298 7.72 43.69 4.11
N SER A 299 7.69 44.63 5.05
CA SER A 299 7.88 44.35 6.48
C SER A 299 6.58 43.85 7.12
N GLY A 300 6.24 42.59 6.91
CA GLY A 300 5.16 41.93 7.63
C GLY A 300 5.69 40.66 8.29
N THR A 301 5.58 40.54 9.60
CA THR A 301 5.78 39.24 10.26
C THR A 301 4.57 38.39 9.91
N PRO A 302 4.72 37.24 9.24
CA PRO A 302 3.59 36.36 8.96
C PRO A 302 2.84 36.03 10.25
N ALA A 303 1.52 36.07 10.19
CA ALA A 303 0.69 35.78 11.36
C ALA A 303 0.92 34.32 11.81
N SER A 304 0.69 34.09 13.07
CA SER A 304 0.69 32.73 13.60
C SER A 304 -0.56 31.96 13.16
N ILE A 305 -0.64 30.67 13.47
CA ILE A 305 -1.83 29.86 13.30
C ILE A 305 -3.07 30.65 13.76
N PRO A 306 -4.14 30.78 12.95
CA PRO A 306 -5.33 31.52 13.31
C PRO A 306 -5.94 31.04 14.62
N SER A 307 -6.34 31.93 15.50
CA SER A 307 -6.86 31.58 16.83
C SER A 307 -8.06 30.63 16.79
N ARG A 308 -8.84 30.68 15.71
CA ARG A 308 -9.98 29.77 15.44
C ARG A 308 -9.54 28.33 15.16
N LEU A 309 -8.31 28.14 14.70
CA LEU A 309 -7.75 26.83 14.32
C LEU A 309 -6.76 26.29 15.35
N VAL A 310 -6.49 27.01 16.44
CA VAL A 310 -5.60 26.54 17.49
C VAL A 310 -6.24 25.37 18.24
N ARG A 311 -5.55 24.26 18.31
CA ARG A 311 -6.01 23.08 19.04
C ARG A 311 -6.17 23.37 20.53
N ARG A 312 -7.31 23.00 21.07
CA ARG A 312 -7.64 23.10 22.51
C ARG A 312 -7.87 21.73 23.16
N SER A 313 -8.19 20.72 22.35
CA SER A 313 -8.45 19.38 22.81
C SER A 313 -7.14 18.64 23.11
N GLU A 314 -7.21 17.76 24.12
CA GLU A 314 -6.13 16.82 24.41
C GLU A 314 -6.04 15.75 23.31
N PHE A 315 -4.86 15.12 23.19
CA PHE A 315 -4.61 13.99 22.28
C PHE A 315 -3.59 13.05 22.90
N LEU A 316 -3.54 11.80 22.44
CA LEU A 316 -2.67 10.74 22.97
C LEU A 316 -2.77 10.61 24.50
N THR A 317 -4.00 10.60 25.01
CA THR A 317 -4.31 10.59 26.44
C THR A 317 -4.10 9.22 27.11
N HIS A 318 -3.87 8.15 26.32
CA HIS A 318 -3.58 6.83 26.88
C HIS A 318 -2.23 6.82 27.59
N PRO A 319 -2.07 6.18 28.77
CA PRO A 319 -0.85 6.19 29.58
C PRO A 319 0.42 5.77 28.82
N TRP A 320 0.33 4.88 27.84
CA TRP A 320 1.46 4.49 27.03
C TRP A 320 2.20 5.64 26.36
N PHE A 321 1.50 6.73 26.06
CA PHE A 321 2.10 7.92 25.49
C PHE A 321 2.80 8.81 26.51
N SER A 322 2.87 8.37 27.78
CA SER A 322 3.55 9.06 28.88
C SER A 322 4.62 8.21 29.57
N ASP A 323 4.78 6.92 29.20
CA ASP A 323 5.58 5.96 29.96
C ASP A 323 6.98 5.69 29.36
N TYR A 324 7.21 5.96 28.07
CA TYR A 324 8.37 5.45 27.34
C TYR A 324 9.28 6.53 26.72
N HIS A 325 9.51 7.62 27.46
CA HIS A 325 10.26 8.81 26.98
C HIS A 325 11.79 8.70 27.09
N SER A 326 12.35 7.52 27.37
CA SER A 326 13.79 7.29 27.36
C SER A 326 14.16 6.09 26.49
N GLU A 327 15.36 6.12 25.90
CA GLU A 327 15.89 5.02 25.10
C GLU A 327 15.83 3.68 25.85
N THR A 328 16.23 3.67 27.11
CA THR A 328 16.21 2.45 27.93
C THR A 328 14.79 1.92 28.16
N ALA A 329 13.83 2.80 28.44
CA ALA A 329 12.43 2.40 28.65
C ALA A 329 11.83 1.85 27.35
N MET A 330 12.06 2.53 26.22
CA MET A 330 11.61 2.12 24.90
C MET A 330 12.21 0.78 24.50
N MET A 331 13.52 0.59 24.62
CA MET A 331 14.21 -0.66 24.27
C MET A 331 13.66 -1.85 25.09
N ARG A 332 13.43 -1.66 26.39
CA ARG A 332 12.86 -2.70 27.25
C ARG A 332 11.40 -3.00 26.92
N TRP A 333 10.65 -2.00 26.51
CA TRP A 333 9.26 -2.19 26.08
C TRP A 333 9.18 -2.94 24.76
N LEU A 334 9.98 -2.55 23.76
CA LEU A 334 10.11 -3.29 22.49
C LEU A 334 10.46 -4.76 22.72
N ARG A 335 11.44 -5.02 23.61
CA ARG A 335 11.82 -6.39 23.96
C ARG A 335 10.66 -7.17 24.57
N ARG A 336 9.93 -6.60 25.53
CA ARG A 336 8.76 -7.24 26.14
C ARG A 336 7.68 -7.58 25.10
N LEU A 337 7.38 -6.65 24.19
CA LEU A 337 6.38 -6.90 23.15
C LEU A 337 6.84 -8.00 22.19
N SER A 338 8.09 -8.01 21.78
CA SER A 338 8.63 -9.05 20.89
C SER A 338 8.64 -10.43 21.53
N ASP A 339 8.67 -10.52 22.85
CA ASP A 339 8.65 -11.81 23.56
C ASP A 339 7.25 -12.44 23.64
N PHE A 340 6.18 -11.68 23.33
CA PHE A 340 4.82 -12.20 23.30
C PHE A 340 4.45 -12.87 21.97
N ASP A 341 5.28 -12.70 20.92
CA ASP A 341 4.94 -13.17 19.58
C ASP A 341 6.04 -14.04 18.98
N LEU A 342 5.67 -14.80 17.96
CA LEU A 342 6.57 -15.60 17.18
C LEU A 342 7.18 -14.73 16.06
N ALA A 343 8.47 -14.91 15.81
CA ALA A 343 9.23 -14.21 14.80
C ALA A 343 10.09 -15.17 14.00
N LEU A 344 10.44 -14.80 12.78
CA LEU A 344 11.22 -15.66 11.86
C LEU A 344 12.63 -16.02 12.38
N ASP A 345 13.16 -15.25 13.32
CA ASP A 345 14.43 -15.56 14.00
C ASP A 345 14.27 -16.56 15.17
N ARG A 346 13.04 -17.00 15.45
CA ARG A 346 12.72 -17.99 16.51
C ARG A 346 12.18 -19.30 15.95
N SER A 347 11.38 -19.23 14.88
CA SER A 347 10.78 -20.40 14.25
C SER A 347 10.28 -20.09 12.85
N MET A 348 10.01 -21.13 12.09
CA MET A 348 9.26 -21.04 10.83
C MET A 348 7.87 -20.42 11.06
N ILE A 349 7.43 -19.60 10.11
CA ILE A 349 6.06 -19.10 10.03
C ILE A 349 5.42 -19.66 8.75
N PRO A 350 4.71 -20.80 8.82
CA PRO A 350 4.27 -21.56 7.65
C PRO A 350 2.97 -21.04 7.03
N LEU A 351 2.83 -19.71 6.91
CA LEU A 351 1.63 -19.06 6.35
C LEU A 351 1.54 -19.28 4.83
N GLY A 352 0.63 -20.14 4.39
CA GLY A 352 0.35 -20.35 2.97
C GLY A 352 -0.12 -19.10 2.26
N SER A 353 0.36 -18.92 1.03
CA SER A 353 0.20 -17.74 0.17
C SER A 353 0.73 -16.42 0.74
N CYS A 354 1.57 -16.46 1.78
CA CYS A 354 2.19 -15.28 2.37
C CYS A 354 3.70 -15.22 2.18
N THR A 355 4.37 -16.33 1.92
CA THR A 355 5.83 -16.45 1.73
C THR A 355 6.61 -15.75 2.85
N MET A 356 6.48 -16.26 4.06
CA MET A 356 7.16 -15.73 5.25
C MET A 356 8.56 -16.33 5.35
N LYS A 357 9.55 -15.70 4.73
CA LYS A 357 10.94 -16.17 4.75
C LYS A 357 11.88 -15.21 5.48
N LEU A 358 12.86 -15.79 6.15
CA LEU A 358 13.94 -15.05 6.78
C LEU A 358 14.96 -14.63 5.70
N ASN A 359 15.35 -13.39 5.71
CA ASN A 359 16.23 -12.78 4.72
C ASN A 359 17.53 -12.30 5.33
N ALA A 360 18.59 -12.21 4.51
CA ALA A 360 19.88 -11.69 4.93
C ALA A 360 19.79 -10.22 5.34
N ALA A 361 20.28 -9.88 6.53
CA ALA A 361 20.32 -8.49 7.03
C ALA A 361 21.08 -7.56 6.05
N ALA A 362 22.13 -8.05 5.38
CA ALA A 362 22.88 -7.31 4.39
C ALA A 362 22.03 -6.83 3.17
N ALA A 363 20.94 -7.52 2.86
CA ALA A 363 20.02 -7.06 1.82
C ALA A 363 19.14 -5.89 2.29
N MET A 364 18.91 -5.77 3.60
CA MET A 364 18.08 -4.72 4.19
C MET A 364 18.86 -3.47 4.58
N GLU A 365 20.14 -3.59 4.88
CA GLU A 365 20.98 -2.48 5.36
C GLU A 365 20.90 -1.22 4.48
N PRO A 366 20.94 -1.31 3.13
CA PRO A 366 20.96 -0.12 2.28
C PRO A 366 19.77 0.84 2.46
N ILE A 367 18.60 0.37 2.90
CA ILE A 367 17.45 1.25 3.12
C ILE A 367 17.66 2.26 4.26
N THR A 368 18.67 2.06 5.09
CA THR A 368 19.03 2.96 6.19
C THR A 368 20.03 4.03 5.78
N TRP A 369 20.62 3.92 4.59
CA TRP A 369 21.58 4.90 4.11
C TRP A 369 20.87 6.19 3.69
N PRO A 370 21.37 7.37 4.05
CA PRO A 370 20.74 8.65 3.72
C PRO A 370 20.46 8.83 2.23
N GLU A 371 21.33 8.29 1.38
CA GLU A 371 21.22 8.35 -0.09
C GLU A 371 19.97 7.63 -0.61
N PHE A 372 19.40 6.70 0.17
CA PHE A 372 18.14 6.02 -0.14
C PHE A 372 16.99 6.50 0.76
N ALA A 373 17.26 6.74 2.04
CA ALA A 373 16.24 7.07 3.03
C ALA A 373 15.69 8.50 2.85
N ASP A 374 16.56 9.48 2.52
CA ASP A 374 16.22 10.90 2.61
C ASP A 374 15.81 11.53 1.28
N ILE A 375 15.75 10.76 0.18
CA ILE A 375 15.35 11.26 -1.15
C ILE A 375 13.85 11.55 -1.17
N HIS A 376 13.51 12.78 -1.61
CA HIS A 376 12.12 13.16 -1.86
C HIS A 376 11.59 12.53 -3.16
N PRO A 377 10.33 12.04 -3.23
CA PRO A 377 9.79 11.39 -4.43
C PRO A 377 9.73 12.26 -5.68
N PHE A 378 9.73 13.57 -5.52
CA PHE A 378 9.70 14.55 -6.62
C PHE A 378 11.03 15.29 -6.78
N ALA A 379 12.12 14.75 -6.24
CA ALA A 379 13.46 15.28 -6.47
C ALA A 379 13.76 15.33 -7.97
N PRO A 380 14.46 16.38 -8.46
CA PRO A 380 14.85 16.47 -9.85
C PRO A 380 15.65 15.25 -10.30
N LYS A 381 15.53 14.88 -11.60
CA LYS A 381 16.23 13.71 -12.18
C LYS A 381 17.71 13.69 -11.86
N ALA A 382 18.38 14.85 -11.87
CA ALA A 382 19.79 14.97 -11.56
C ALA A 382 20.13 14.62 -10.10
N SER A 383 19.27 15.01 -9.16
CA SER A 383 19.43 14.71 -7.72
C SER A 383 19.12 13.24 -7.38
N ALA A 384 18.29 12.58 -8.18
CA ALA A 384 17.84 11.19 -7.97
C ALA A 384 18.46 10.18 -8.97
N ALA A 385 19.49 10.57 -9.76
CA ALA A 385 19.98 9.77 -10.89
C ALA A 385 20.37 8.33 -10.50
N GLY A 386 21.07 8.14 -9.37
CA GLY A 386 21.47 6.80 -8.91
C GLY A 386 20.28 5.94 -8.50
N TYR A 387 19.27 6.57 -7.90
CA TYR A 387 18.03 5.89 -7.52
C TYR A 387 17.23 5.46 -8.75
N LEU A 388 17.12 6.33 -9.75
CA LEU A 388 16.45 6.02 -11.02
C LEU A 388 17.15 4.89 -11.76
N GLU A 389 18.49 4.85 -11.74
CA GLU A 389 19.25 3.73 -12.32
C GLU A 389 18.93 2.40 -11.61
N LEU A 390 18.86 2.39 -10.28
CA LEU A 390 18.45 1.21 -9.51
C LEU A 390 17.05 0.75 -9.92
N ILE A 391 16.10 1.67 -10.02
CA ILE A 391 14.71 1.38 -10.41
C ILE A 391 14.66 0.78 -11.81
N HIS A 392 15.31 1.40 -12.81
CA HIS A 392 15.30 0.90 -14.18
C HIS A 392 15.94 -0.49 -14.29
N ARG A 393 17.08 -0.70 -13.65
CA ARG A 393 17.71 -2.04 -13.62
C ARG A 393 16.82 -3.09 -12.98
N LEU A 394 16.13 -2.74 -11.89
CA LEU A 394 15.20 -3.66 -11.24
C LEU A 394 14.00 -3.98 -12.15
N GLN A 395 13.45 -2.99 -12.88
CA GLN A 395 12.42 -3.20 -13.88
C GLN A 395 12.88 -4.17 -14.98
N ASP A 396 14.09 -3.98 -15.52
CA ASP A 396 14.67 -4.85 -16.53
C ASP A 396 14.84 -6.29 -16.03
N TRP A 397 15.32 -6.47 -14.79
CA TRP A 397 15.49 -7.80 -14.21
C TRP A 397 14.14 -8.49 -13.98
N LEU A 398 13.15 -7.75 -13.47
CA LEU A 398 11.81 -8.31 -13.26
C LEU A 398 11.16 -8.67 -14.60
N ALA A 399 11.33 -7.87 -15.65
CA ALA A 399 10.87 -8.20 -16.99
C ALA A 399 11.53 -9.49 -17.51
N ALA A 400 12.86 -9.61 -17.39
CA ALA A 400 13.59 -10.80 -17.80
C ALA A 400 13.20 -12.06 -17.02
N ILE A 401 13.00 -11.94 -15.68
CA ILE A 401 12.60 -13.07 -14.82
C ILE A 401 11.20 -13.59 -15.17
N THR A 402 10.30 -12.70 -15.57
CA THR A 402 8.89 -13.03 -15.78
C THR A 402 8.52 -13.25 -17.25
N GLY A 403 9.44 -12.94 -18.19
CA GLY A 403 9.20 -13.05 -19.64
C GLY A 403 8.28 -11.97 -20.20
N TYR A 404 8.13 -10.85 -19.49
CA TYR A 404 7.37 -9.68 -19.96
C TYR A 404 8.25 -8.64 -20.65
N SER A 405 7.62 -7.69 -21.34
CA SER A 405 8.32 -6.64 -22.11
C SER A 405 8.54 -5.35 -21.31
N ALA A 406 7.68 -5.06 -20.33
CA ALA A 406 7.77 -3.84 -19.53
C ALA A 406 7.24 -4.06 -18.12
N VAL A 407 7.79 -3.29 -17.15
CA VAL A 407 7.40 -3.34 -15.75
C VAL A 407 7.25 -1.91 -15.21
N SER A 408 6.17 -1.64 -14.49
CA SER A 408 6.01 -0.44 -13.67
C SER A 408 6.13 -0.80 -12.18
N ILE A 409 6.99 -0.10 -11.46
CA ILE A 409 7.17 -0.28 -10.00
C ILE A 409 6.21 0.60 -9.19
N GLN A 410 5.42 1.44 -9.84
CA GLN A 410 4.56 2.41 -9.17
C GLN A 410 3.56 1.81 -8.17
N PRO A 411 2.93 0.63 -8.38
CA PRO A 411 1.99 0.11 -7.40
C PRO A 411 2.64 -0.23 -6.06
N ASN A 412 2.13 0.33 -4.98
CA ASN A 412 2.69 0.22 -3.63
C ASN A 412 2.15 -0.98 -2.81
N ALA A 413 1.46 -1.90 -3.44
CA ALA A 413 1.02 -3.18 -2.90
C ALA A 413 0.61 -4.11 -4.05
N GLY A 414 0.56 -5.43 -3.83
CA GLY A 414 0.07 -6.39 -4.82
C GLY A 414 -1.32 -6.04 -5.34
N SER A 415 -2.24 -5.70 -4.44
CA SER A 415 -3.61 -5.29 -4.81
C SER A 415 -3.66 -3.98 -5.63
N GLN A 416 -2.69 -3.09 -5.51
CA GLN A 416 -2.57 -1.92 -6.40
C GLN A 416 -1.98 -2.31 -7.76
N GLY A 417 -1.11 -3.31 -7.81
CA GLY A 417 -0.66 -3.94 -9.06
C GLY A 417 -1.81 -4.61 -9.81
N GLU A 418 -2.71 -5.31 -9.08
CA GLU A 418 -3.95 -5.85 -9.66
C GLU A 418 -4.78 -4.74 -10.30
N PHE A 419 -5.03 -3.67 -9.56
CA PHE A 419 -5.81 -2.54 -10.05
C PHE A 419 -5.16 -1.88 -11.27
N ALA A 420 -3.85 -1.63 -11.24
CA ALA A 420 -3.10 -1.03 -12.34
C ALA A 420 -3.15 -1.90 -13.61
N GLY A 421 -2.94 -3.22 -13.47
CA GLY A 421 -2.99 -4.16 -14.60
C GLY A 421 -4.37 -4.26 -15.23
N LEU A 422 -5.44 -4.26 -14.41
CA LEU A 422 -6.82 -4.27 -14.92
C LEU A 422 -7.19 -2.95 -15.58
N LEU A 423 -6.69 -1.80 -15.08
CA LEU A 423 -6.85 -0.51 -15.77
C LEU A 423 -6.11 -0.48 -17.11
N ALA A 424 -4.92 -1.07 -17.19
CA ALA A 424 -4.17 -1.19 -18.46
C ALA A 424 -4.95 -2.02 -19.50
N ILE A 425 -5.51 -3.17 -19.10
CA ILE A 425 -6.39 -3.99 -19.96
C ILE A 425 -7.60 -3.18 -20.44
N ARG A 426 -8.25 -2.46 -19.55
CA ARG A 426 -9.42 -1.63 -19.88
C ARG A 426 -9.05 -0.50 -20.84
N ALA A 427 -7.94 0.18 -20.61
CA ALA A 427 -7.44 1.23 -21.51
C ALA A 427 -7.09 0.68 -22.91
N TYR A 428 -6.45 -0.48 -22.96
CA TYR A 428 -6.17 -1.20 -24.20
C TYR A 428 -7.45 -1.50 -24.99
N HIS A 429 -8.48 -2.07 -24.37
CA HIS A 429 -9.74 -2.36 -25.05
C HIS A 429 -10.41 -1.08 -25.57
N ARG A 430 -10.41 0.00 -24.80
CA ARG A 430 -10.97 1.29 -25.23
C ARG A 430 -10.22 1.88 -26.43
N ALA A 431 -8.90 1.87 -26.37
CA ALA A 431 -8.05 2.40 -27.46
C ALA A 431 -8.25 1.63 -28.77
N ASN A 432 -8.61 0.35 -28.69
CA ASN A 432 -8.91 -0.51 -29.84
C ASN A 432 -10.40 -0.54 -30.21
N GLY A 433 -11.22 0.39 -29.75
CA GLY A 433 -12.65 0.49 -30.08
C GLY A 433 -13.55 -0.55 -29.40
N ASN A 434 -13.03 -1.28 -28.42
CA ASN A 434 -13.72 -2.36 -27.72
C ASN A 434 -14.11 -1.96 -26.28
N GLY A 435 -14.48 -0.70 -26.04
CA GLY A 435 -14.79 -0.19 -24.71
C GLY A 435 -15.97 -0.86 -24.00
N GLN A 436 -16.79 -1.65 -24.72
CA GLN A 436 -17.86 -2.47 -24.15
C GLN A 436 -17.34 -3.70 -23.40
N ARG A 437 -16.09 -4.16 -23.66
CA ARG A 437 -15.50 -5.30 -22.99
C ARG A 437 -15.23 -4.98 -21.52
N ASN A 438 -16.05 -5.53 -20.63
CA ASN A 438 -16.00 -5.24 -19.20
C ASN A 438 -16.22 -6.48 -18.30
N ILE A 439 -16.22 -7.68 -18.88
CA ILE A 439 -16.36 -8.92 -18.10
C ILE A 439 -14.99 -9.47 -17.79
N CYS A 440 -14.75 -9.76 -16.51
CA CYS A 440 -13.57 -10.46 -16.00
C CYS A 440 -13.99 -11.84 -15.48
N LEU A 441 -13.46 -12.90 -16.09
CA LEU A 441 -13.65 -14.28 -15.60
C LEU A 441 -12.66 -14.53 -14.47
N ILE A 442 -13.13 -15.08 -13.35
CA ILE A 442 -12.29 -15.33 -12.16
C ILE A 442 -12.62 -16.72 -11.60
N PRO A 443 -11.64 -17.63 -11.47
CA PRO A 443 -11.87 -18.94 -10.86
C PRO A 443 -12.35 -18.83 -9.40
N ALA A 444 -13.16 -19.79 -8.98
CA ALA A 444 -13.66 -19.86 -7.61
C ALA A 444 -12.54 -19.94 -6.57
N SER A 445 -11.41 -20.54 -6.94
CA SER A 445 -10.17 -20.62 -6.12
C SER A 445 -9.44 -19.31 -5.96
N ALA A 446 -9.66 -18.29 -6.82
CA ALA A 446 -8.91 -17.05 -6.81
C ALA A 446 -9.03 -16.29 -5.48
N HIS A 447 -7.97 -15.60 -5.12
CA HIS A 447 -7.94 -14.75 -3.94
C HIS A 447 -9.06 -13.68 -3.99
N GLY A 448 -9.62 -13.30 -2.85
CA GLY A 448 -10.72 -12.31 -2.79
C GLY A 448 -10.34 -10.93 -3.33
N THR A 449 -9.04 -10.57 -3.30
CA THR A 449 -8.53 -9.32 -3.89
C THR A 449 -8.78 -9.22 -5.38
N ASN A 450 -8.71 -10.34 -6.10
CA ASN A 450 -8.89 -10.37 -7.57
C ASN A 450 -10.28 -9.85 -7.94
N ALA A 451 -11.33 -10.39 -7.31
CA ALA A 451 -12.70 -9.97 -7.55
C ALA A 451 -12.95 -8.50 -7.12
N ALA A 452 -12.38 -8.09 -5.99
CA ALA A 452 -12.48 -6.71 -5.51
C ALA A 452 -11.78 -5.72 -6.46
N SER A 453 -10.59 -6.05 -6.95
CA SER A 453 -9.82 -5.22 -7.89
C SER A 453 -10.54 -5.08 -9.24
N ALA A 454 -11.14 -6.17 -9.75
CA ALA A 454 -11.92 -6.14 -10.98
C ALA A 454 -13.15 -5.22 -10.84
N ALA A 455 -13.87 -5.30 -9.73
CA ALA A 455 -15.01 -4.42 -9.47
C ALA A 455 -14.59 -2.94 -9.36
N MET A 456 -13.46 -2.66 -8.70
CA MET A 456 -12.91 -1.30 -8.60
C MET A 456 -12.44 -0.74 -9.95
N ALA A 457 -11.97 -1.59 -10.86
CA ALA A 457 -11.63 -1.23 -12.24
C ALA A 457 -12.87 -1.10 -13.15
N GLY A 458 -14.09 -1.20 -12.62
CA GLY A 458 -15.35 -1.08 -13.37
C GLY A 458 -15.69 -2.32 -14.18
N MET A 459 -15.09 -3.47 -13.87
CA MET A 459 -15.40 -4.74 -14.55
C MET A 459 -16.47 -5.54 -13.78
N LYS A 460 -17.20 -6.37 -14.52
CA LYS A 460 -18.17 -7.33 -13.97
C LYS A 460 -17.49 -8.68 -13.79
N VAL A 461 -17.55 -9.22 -12.58
CA VAL A 461 -16.97 -10.52 -12.26
C VAL A 461 -17.94 -11.64 -12.67
N VAL A 462 -17.43 -12.63 -13.40
CA VAL A 462 -18.10 -13.90 -13.67
C VAL A 462 -17.21 -15.01 -13.14
N VAL A 463 -17.74 -15.79 -12.20
CA VAL A 463 -16.98 -16.85 -11.52
C VAL A 463 -16.91 -18.09 -12.39
N VAL A 464 -15.71 -18.66 -12.55
CA VAL A 464 -15.45 -19.94 -13.25
C VAL A 464 -15.29 -21.03 -12.18
N ALA A 465 -15.90 -22.19 -12.41
CA ALA A 465 -15.78 -23.35 -11.51
C ALA A 465 -14.34 -23.91 -11.52
N CYS A 466 -13.99 -24.59 -10.42
CA CYS A 466 -12.80 -25.43 -10.35
C CYS A 466 -13.23 -26.90 -10.41
N ASP A 467 -12.39 -27.74 -11.00
CA ASP A 467 -12.58 -29.17 -11.05
C ASP A 467 -12.20 -29.87 -9.73
N GLU A 468 -12.39 -31.19 -9.65
CA GLU A 468 -12.10 -31.98 -8.46
C GLU A 468 -10.58 -32.05 -8.10
N THR A 469 -9.72 -31.72 -9.06
CA THR A 469 -8.25 -31.69 -8.85
C THR A 469 -7.76 -30.32 -8.38
N GLY A 470 -8.64 -29.32 -8.31
CA GLY A 470 -8.31 -27.96 -7.92
C GLY A 470 -7.85 -27.09 -9.10
N GLY A 471 -7.92 -27.57 -10.33
CA GLY A 471 -7.68 -26.81 -11.56
C GLY A 471 -8.91 -26.03 -12.02
N VAL A 472 -8.74 -25.18 -13.03
CA VAL A 472 -9.86 -24.51 -13.71
C VAL A 472 -10.69 -25.53 -14.49
N ASP A 473 -12.00 -25.58 -14.26
CA ASP A 473 -12.90 -26.40 -15.06
C ASP A 473 -12.99 -25.85 -16.48
N LEU A 474 -12.32 -26.53 -17.42
CA LEU A 474 -12.24 -26.10 -18.82
C LEU A 474 -13.59 -26.15 -19.53
N ALA A 475 -14.53 -27.00 -19.11
CA ALA A 475 -15.85 -27.07 -19.73
C ALA A 475 -16.67 -25.83 -19.35
N ASP A 476 -16.69 -25.49 -18.08
CA ASP A 476 -17.33 -24.29 -17.56
C ASP A 476 -16.66 -23.01 -18.12
N LEU A 477 -15.32 -23.00 -18.20
CA LEU A 477 -14.59 -21.87 -18.81
C LEU A 477 -15.01 -21.65 -20.27
N ARG A 478 -15.06 -22.72 -21.10
CA ARG A 478 -15.45 -22.61 -22.51
C ARG A 478 -16.88 -22.08 -22.67
N GLU A 479 -17.80 -22.56 -21.84
CA GLU A 479 -19.20 -22.08 -21.85
C GLU A 479 -19.26 -20.58 -21.52
N LYS A 480 -18.55 -20.14 -20.48
CA LYS A 480 -18.53 -18.74 -20.06
C LYS A 480 -17.82 -17.82 -21.05
N VAL A 481 -16.76 -18.28 -21.68
CA VAL A 481 -16.08 -17.55 -22.76
C VAL A 481 -17.05 -17.38 -23.96
N GLN A 482 -17.74 -18.45 -24.36
CA GLN A 482 -18.69 -18.38 -25.46
C GLN A 482 -19.86 -17.43 -25.15
N THR A 483 -20.44 -17.54 -23.96
CA THR A 483 -21.57 -16.71 -23.52
C THR A 483 -21.21 -15.23 -23.43
N ASN A 484 -19.97 -14.91 -23.08
CA ASN A 484 -19.54 -13.53 -22.84
C ASN A 484 -18.57 -12.99 -23.90
N SER A 485 -18.39 -13.66 -25.03
CA SER A 485 -17.33 -13.39 -26.01
C SER A 485 -17.24 -11.95 -26.50
N GLU A 486 -18.38 -11.25 -26.69
CA GLU A 486 -18.42 -9.86 -27.13
C GLU A 486 -17.96 -8.86 -26.05
N ASN A 487 -18.16 -9.22 -24.76
CA ASN A 487 -17.90 -8.36 -23.61
C ASN A 487 -16.72 -8.84 -22.75
N LEU A 488 -16.08 -9.95 -23.14
CA LEU A 488 -14.95 -10.52 -22.39
C LEU A 488 -13.74 -9.57 -22.44
N ALA A 489 -13.39 -8.98 -21.30
CA ALA A 489 -12.21 -8.15 -21.16
C ALA A 489 -10.99 -8.98 -20.78
N ALA A 490 -11.13 -9.83 -19.76
CA ALA A 490 -10.02 -10.59 -19.21
C ALA A 490 -10.47 -11.87 -18.50
N VAL A 491 -9.53 -12.79 -18.33
CA VAL A 491 -9.53 -13.78 -17.24
C VAL A 491 -8.47 -13.36 -16.21
N MET A 492 -8.72 -13.59 -14.93
CA MET A 492 -7.75 -13.33 -13.86
C MET A 492 -7.51 -14.62 -13.07
N LEU A 493 -6.31 -15.16 -13.17
CA LEU A 493 -5.89 -16.46 -12.64
C LEU A 493 -4.77 -16.28 -11.62
N THR A 494 -4.62 -17.23 -10.70
CA THR A 494 -3.40 -17.41 -9.89
C THR A 494 -2.64 -18.64 -10.42
N TYR A 495 -1.34 -18.53 -10.66
CA TYR A 495 -0.53 -19.66 -11.15
C TYR A 495 0.85 -19.72 -10.49
N PRO A 496 1.26 -20.88 -9.88
CA PRO A 496 0.42 -22.04 -9.61
C PRO A 496 -0.85 -21.68 -8.85
N SER A 497 -1.90 -22.53 -8.93
CA SER A 497 -3.19 -22.22 -8.31
C SER A 497 -3.07 -22.08 -6.78
N THR A 498 -4.01 -21.38 -6.15
CA THR A 498 -4.09 -21.28 -4.67
C THR A 498 -4.35 -22.62 -3.98
N TYR A 499 -4.58 -23.67 -4.75
CA TYR A 499 -4.64 -25.06 -4.25
C TYR A 499 -3.25 -25.71 -4.17
N GLY A 500 -2.16 -24.98 -4.47
CA GLY A 500 -0.80 -25.49 -4.48
C GLY A 500 -0.50 -26.42 -5.67
N VAL A 501 -1.16 -26.25 -6.80
CA VAL A 501 -1.08 -27.15 -7.96
C VAL A 501 -0.61 -26.40 -9.20
N TYR A 502 0.33 -27.00 -9.95
CA TYR A 502 0.64 -26.59 -11.32
C TYR A 502 -0.42 -27.15 -12.29
N GLU A 503 -1.15 -26.27 -12.94
CA GLU A 503 -2.17 -26.65 -13.92
C GLU A 503 -1.52 -26.88 -15.31
N ASP A 504 -1.54 -28.09 -15.80
CA ASP A 504 -0.99 -28.45 -17.12
C ASP A 504 -1.75 -27.74 -18.28
N THR A 505 -2.96 -27.27 -18.00
CA THR A 505 -3.87 -26.68 -19.00
C THR A 505 -3.70 -25.18 -19.18
N ILE A 506 -2.79 -24.52 -18.44
CA ILE A 506 -2.64 -23.05 -18.45
C ILE A 506 -2.46 -22.47 -19.87
N GLY A 507 -1.67 -23.12 -20.71
CA GLY A 507 -1.48 -22.71 -22.10
C GLY A 507 -2.76 -22.82 -22.97
N GLU A 508 -3.65 -23.76 -22.67
CA GLU A 508 -4.95 -23.88 -23.31
C GLU A 508 -5.89 -22.77 -22.87
N VAL A 509 -5.92 -22.47 -21.57
CA VAL A 509 -6.69 -21.36 -21.01
C VAL A 509 -6.28 -20.05 -21.68
N CYS A 510 -4.98 -19.75 -21.80
CA CYS A 510 -4.49 -18.55 -22.47
C CYS A 510 -5.00 -18.45 -23.92
N ARG A 511 -4.84 -19.53 -24.69
CA ARG A 511 -5.30 -19.56 -26.11
C ARG A 511 -6.82 -19.35 -26.23
N LEU A 512 -7.60 -19.95 -25.35
CA LEU A 512 -9.05 -19.82 -25.34
C LEU A 512 -9.49 -18.36 -25.13
N ILE A 513 -8.91 -17.70 -24.14
CA ILE A 513 -9.21 -16.29 -23.82
C ILE A 513 -8.79 -15.37 -24.98
N HIS A 514 -7.58 -15.54 -25.52
CA HIS A 514 -7.08 -14.74 -26.64
C HIS A 514 -7.95 -14.92 -27.90
N SER A 515 -8.41 -16.15 -28.18
CA SER A 515 -9.28 -16.41 -29.35
C SER A 515 -10.61 -15.66 -29.25
N ALA A 516 -11.08 -15.35 -28.05
CA ALA A 516 -12.27 -14.54 -27.79
C ALA A 516 -11.98 -13.03 -27.68
N GLY A 517 -10.71 -12.61 -27.85
CA GLY A 517 -10.29 -11.21 -27.79
C GLY A 517 -10.10 -10.66 -26.36
N GLY A 518 -10.13 -11.52 -25.35
CA GLY A 518 -9.82 -11.17 -23.95
C GLY A 518 -8.33 -11.18 -23.68
N GLN A 519 -7.92 -10.62 -22.52
CA GLN A 519 -6.55 -10.60 -22.02
C GLN A 519 -6.40 -11.58 -20.84
N VAL A 520 -5.19 -12.11 -20.67
CA VAL A 520 -4.88 -13.04 -19.58
C VAL A 520 -4.10 -12.32 -18.49
N TYR A 521 -4.73 -12.14 -17.34
CA TYR A 521 -4.10 -11.65 -16.13
C TYR A 521 -3.69 -12.83 -15.26
N VAL A 522 -2.40 -12.94 -14.90
CA VAL A 522 -1.91 -13.91 -13.94
C VAL A 522 -1.47 -13.22 -12.65
N ASP A 523 -2.13 -13.54 -11.55
CA ASP A 523 -1.72 -13.14 -10.21
C ASP A 523 -0.35 -13.73 -9.89
N GLY A 524 0.64 -12.88 -9.74
CA GLY A 524 2.04 -13.24 -9.52
C GLY A 524 2.40 -13.44 -8.03
N ALA A 525 1.42 -13.63 -7.16
CA ALA A 525 1.66 -13.89 -5.73
C ALA A 525 2.48 -15.17 -5.52
N ASN A 526 2.29 -16.18 -6.37
CA ASN A 526 2.96 -17.48 -6.29
C ASN A 526 4.23 -17.58 -7.16
N LEU A 527 4.82 -16.45 -7.54
CA LEU A 527 6.06 -16.40 -8.34
C LEU A 527 7.23 -17.15 -7.69
N ASN A 528 7.19 -17.35 -6.37
CA ASN A 528 8.16 -18.13 -5.61
C ASN A 528 8.32 -19.59 -6.11
N ALA A 529 7.29 -20.13 -6.78
CA ALA A 529 7.31 -21.44 -7.42
C ALA A 529 7.74 -21.42 -8.90
N LEU A 530 8.05 -20.25 -9.48
CA LEU A 530 8.23 -20.12 -10.94
C LEU A 530 9.62 -19.62 -11.35
N VAL A 531 10.29 -18.79 -10.53
CA VAL A 531 11.54 -18.11 -10.93
C VAL A 531 12.60 -19.10 -11.40
N GLY A 532 13.10 -18.89 -12.62
CA GLY A 532 14.12 -19.73 -13.24
C GLY A 532 13.60 -21.06 -13.83
N PHE A 533 12.29 -21.33 -13.74
CA PHE A 533 11.64 -22.51 -14.33
C PHE A 533 10.56 -22.17 -15.35
N SER A 534 9.78 -21.11 -15.11
CA SER A 534 8.70 -20.69 -16.01
C SER A 534 8.41 -19.20 -15.84
N GLY A 535 8.22 -18.49 -16.95
CA GLY A 535 7.81 -17.07 -16.96
C GLY A 535 6.34 -16.92 -17.34
N PRO A 536 5.52 -16.16 -16.57
CA PRO A 536 4.12 -15.93 -16.94
C PRO A 536 3.95 -15.36 -18.35
N GLY A 537 4.80 -14.43 -18.77
CA GLY A 537 4.80 -13.88 -20.13
C GLY A 537 5.11 -14.93 -21.21
N GLU A 538 5.85 -16.00 -20.88
CA GLU A 538 6.24 -17.05 -21.83
C GLU A 538 5.09 -18.04 -22.10
N PHE A 539 4.32 -18.44 -21.09
CA PHE A 539 3.21 -19.37 -21.29
C PHE A 539 1.92 -18.72 -21.80
N GLY A 540 1.90 -17.37 -21.91
CA GLY A 540 0.80 -16.66 -22.58
C GLY A 540 0.04 -15.66 -21.73
N ALA A 541 0.47 -15.36 -20.53
CA ALA A 541 -0.10 -14.26 -19.75
C ALA A 541 0.26 -12.90 -20.38
N ASP A 542 -0.69 -11.95 -20.35
CA ASP A 542 -0.52 -10.61 -20.89
C ASP A 542 -0.08 -9.61 -19.82
N VAL A 543 -0.49 -9.84 -18.58
CA VAL A 543 -0.16 -8.99 -17.44
C VAL A 543 -0.06 -9.80 -16.14
N SER A 544 0.85 -9.40 -15.26
CA SER A 544 0.93 -9.89 -13.88
C SER A 544 1.29 -8.76 -12.94
N HIS A 545 0.77 -8.79 -11.71
CA HIS A 545 1.44 -8.08 -10.63
C HIS A 545 2.45 -9.01 -9.93
N LEU A 546 3.45 -8.41 -9.31
CA LEU A 546 4.50 -9.13 -8.60
C LEU A 546 4.51 -8.69 -7.14
N ASN A 547 4.75 -9.63 -6.21
CA ASN A 547 4.86 -9.30 -4.79
C ASN A 547 6.32 -9.38 -4.35
N LEU A 548 7.05 -8.24 -4.39
CA LEU A 548 8.47 -8.22 -4.01
C LEU A 548 8.68 -8.51 -2.51
N HIS A 549 7.63 -8.33 -1.69
CA HIS A 549 7.58 -8.69 -0.27
C HIS A 549 7.30 -10.20 -0.02
N LYS A 550 7.30 -11.01 -1.08
CA LYS A 550 7.24 -12.48 -1.03
C LYS A 550 8.51 -13.06 -1.65
N THR A 551 8.54 -13.21 -2.96
CA THR A 551 9.63 -13.86 -3.70
C THR A 551 10.97 -13.14 -3.60
N PHE A 552 10.98 -11.80 -3.53
CA PHE A 552 12.20 -10.98 -3.61
C PHE A 552 12.61 -10.31 -2.29
N CYS A 553 12.30 -10.93 -1.18
CA CYS A 553 12.90 -10.68 0.13
C CYS A 553 12.60 -9.36 0.84
N ILE A 554 11.71 -8.52 0.36
CA ILE A 554 11.22 -7.45 1.20
C ILE A 554 10.55 -8.11 2.41
N PRO A 555 10.90 -7.75 3.66
CA PRO A 555 10.37 -8.43 4.84
C PRO A 555 8.85 -8.26 4.91
N HIS A 556 8.12 -9.38 4.98
CA HIS A 556 6.66 -9.34 5.07
C HIS A 556 6.17 -8.92 6.47
N GLY A 557 6.94 -9.22 7.51
CA GLY A 557 6.94 -8.59 8.85
C GLY A 557 5.59 -8.51 9.55
N GLY A 558 4.73 -9.50 9.37
CA GLY A 558 3.40 -9.47 10.01
C GLY A 558 2.39 -8.54 9.33
N GLY A 559 2.63 -8.11 8.09
CA GLY A 559 1.67 -7.33 7.33
C GLY A 559 2.27 -6.20 6.49
N GLY A 560 3.39 -6.41 5.88
CA GLY A 560 4.11 -5.45 5.05
C GLY A 560 5.42 -5.00 5.67
N PRO A 561 6.23 -4.19 4.98
CA PRO A 561 5.87 -3.26 3.89
C PRO A 561 5.57 -3.95 2.55
N GLY A 562 4.71 -3.35 1.74
CA GLY A 562 4.29 -3.87 0.44
C GLY A 562 4.82 -3.06 -0.74
N VAL A 563 5.14 -3.77 -1.82
CA VAL A 563 5.31 -3.22 -3.16
C VAL A 563 4.86 -4.27 -4.17
N GLY A 564 4.14 -3.84 -5.22
CA GLY A 564 3.50 -4.74 -6.17
C GLY A 564 3.67 -4.28 -7.61
N PRO A 565 4.86 -4.40 -8.21
CA PRO A 565 5.08 -4.05 -9.61
C PRO A 565 4.07 -4.72 -10.53
N VAL A 566 3.70 -4.04 -11.60
CA VAL A 566 2.89 -4.59 -12.68
C VAL A 566 3.77 -4.79 -13.91
N ALA A 567 3.79 -6.03 -14.42
CA ALA A 567 4.56 -6.47 -15.58
C ALA A 567 3.60 -6.81 -16.72
N VAL A 568 3.93 -6.40 -17.95
CA VAL A 568 3.04 -6.53 -19.11
C VAL A 568 3.78 -6.90 -20.37
N ARG A 569 3.06 -7.52 -21.32
CA ARG A 569 3.50 -7.71 -22.71
C ARG A 569 3.53 -6.37 -23.46
N GLU A 570 4.27 -6.35 -24.56
CA GLU A 570 4.53 -5.18 -25.40
C GLU A 570 3.26 -4.37 -25.74
N HIS A 571 2.17 -5.03 -26.13
CA HIS A 571 0.93 -4.35 -26.54
C HIS A 571 0.21 -3.63 -25.38
N LEU A 572 0.51 -3.98 -24.12
CA LEU A 572 -0.03 -3.32 -22.93
C LEU A 572 0.93 -2.29 -22.33
N ALA A 573 2.20 -2.26 -22.74
CA ALA A 573 3.20 -1.34 -22.21
C ALA A 573 2.81 0.15 -22.30
N PRO A 574 2.16 0.64 -23.39
CA PRO A 574 1.71 2.03 -23.46
C PRO A 574 0.63 2.41 -22.42
N TYR A 575 -0.02 1.41 -21.81
CA TYR A 575 -1.12 1.60 -20.85
C TYR A 575 -0.69 1.39 -19.40
N LEU A 576 0.58 1.23 -19.11
CA LEU A 576 1.10 1.25 -17.74
C LEU A 576 0.82 2.61 -17.08
N PRO A 577 0.64 2.65 -15.74
CA PRO A 577 0.29 3.88 -15.05
C PRO A 577 1.40 4.94 -15.18
N GLY A 578 1.02 6.12 -15.66
CA GLY A 578 1.86 7.32 -15.66
C GLY A 578 1.82 8.07 -14.33
N HIS A 579 2.56 9.19 -14.23
CA HIS A 579 2.50 10.04 -13.05
C HIS A 579 2.83 11.51 -13.43
N PRO A 580 1.98 12.49 -13.08
CA PRO A 580 2.15 13.88 -13.52
C PRO A 580 3.38 14.57 -12.92
N MET A 581 3.89 14.05 -11.80
CA MET A 581 5.06 14.57 -11.09
C MET A 581 6.29 13.68 -11.26
N SER A 582 6.29 12.77 -12.23
CA SER A 582 7.46 11.91 -12.47
C SER A 582 8.66 12.74 -12.91
N PRO A 583 9.86 12.52 -12.32
CA PRO A 583 11.08 13.12 -12.83
C PRO A 583 11.50 12.53 -14.19
N ASP A 584 10.91 11.40 -14.57
CA ASP A 584 11.14 10.71 -15.84
C ASP A 584 10.00 11.01 -16.81
N ALA A 585 10.28 11.83 -17.82
CA ALA A 585 9.26 12.27 -18.80
C ALA A 585 8.78 11.14 -19.74
N ASP A 586 9.52 10.01 -19.77
CA ASP A 586 9.24 8.89 -20.66
C ASP A 586 8.21 7.89 -20.09
N VAL A 587 7.65 8.16 -18.92
CA VAL A 587 6.61 7.28 -18.33
C VAL A 587 5.31 7.45 -19.10
N PRO A 588 4.77 6.38 -19.75
CA PRO A 588 3.51 6.44 -20.48
C PRO A 588 2.36 6.95 -19.60
N GLY A 589 1.51 7.83 -20.12
CA GLY A 589 0.50 8.54 -19.34
C GLY A 589 -0.95 8.24 -19.72
N VAL A 590 -1.24 7.14 -20.43
CA VAL A 590 -2.62 6.82 -20.84
C VAL A 590 -3.50 6.42 -19.65
N VAL A 591 -2.94 5.68 -18.69
CA VAL A 591 -3.56 5.39 -17.40
C VAL A 591 -2.94 6.31 -16.36
N GLY A 592 -3.78 6.97 -15.57
CA GLY A 592 -3.32 7.86 -14.50
C GLY A 592 -2.66 7.09 -13.35
N PRO A 593 -2.07 7.82 -12.36
CA PRO A 593 -1.31 7.20 -11.29
C PRO A 593 -2.20 6.38 -10.35
N VAL A 594 -1.68 5.26 -9.86
CA VAL A 594 -2.30 4.42 -8.82
C VAL A 594 -1.72 4.68 -7.43
N SER A 595 -0.60 5.38 -7.36
CA SER A 595 0.10 5.80 -6.12
C SER A 595 0.39 7.30 -6.15
N GLY A 596 0.49 7.92 -4.97
CA GLY A 596 0.83 9.35 -4.83
C GLY A 596 2.29 9.67 -5.19
N ALA A 597 3.19 8.69 -5.09
CA ALA A 597 4.57 8.82 -5.53
C ALA A 597 4.80 8.11 -6.87
N PRO A 598 5.72 8.61 -7.74
CA PRO A 598 5.96 8.04 -9.07
C PRO A 598 6.38 6.57 -9.07
N TYR A 599 7.07 6.15 -8.02
CA TYR A 599 7.61 4.79 -7.87
C TYR A 599 7.08 4.08 -6.62
N GLY A 600 5.93 4.52 -6.10
CA GLY A 600 5.23 3.89 -4.99
C GLY A 600 6.08 3.76 -3.73
N SER A 601 6.32 2.53 -3.28
CA SER A 601 7.13 2.21 -2.08
C SER A 601 8.62 2.11 -2.43
N ALA A 602 9.19 3.14 -3.05
CA ALA A 602 10.55 3.08 -3.61
C ALA A 602 11.64 2.82 -2.55
N GLY A 603 11.47 3.32 -1.32
CA GLY A 603 12.47 3.21 -0.24
C GLY A 603 12.89 1.80 0.14
N ILE A 604 12.09 0.78 -0.21
CA ILE A 604 12.41 -0.63 0.05
C ILE A 604 12.92 -1.37 -1.19
N LEU A 605 13.02 -0.73 -2.34
CA LEU A 605 13.53 -1.35 -3.57
C LEU A 605 15.04 -1.72 -3.51
N PRO A 606 15.88 -1.07 -2.71
CA PRO A 606 17.24 -1.56 -2.50
C PRO A 606 17.30 -3.00 -2.00
N ILE A 607 16.28 -3.47 -1.24
CA ILE A 607 16.25 -4.85 -0.72
C ILE A 607 16.17 -5.89 -1.85
N PRO A 608 15.14 -5.90 -2.73
CA PRO A 608 15.10 -6.85 -3.84
C PRO A 608 16.24 -6.64 -4.83
N TYR A 609 16.72 -5.42 -5.01
CA TYR A 609 17.91 -5.16 -5.83
C TYR A 609 19.14 -5.89 -5.28
N ALA A 610 19.43 -5.73 -3.97
CA ALA A 610 20.53 -6.41 -3.31
C ALA A 610 20.35 -7.93 -3.36
N TYR A 611 19.15 -8.43 -3.06
CA TYR A 611 18.84 -9.86 -3.10
C TYR A 611 19.11 -10.48 -4.48
N ILE A 612 18.58 -9.90 -5.55
CA ILE A 612 18.80 -10.39 -6.92
C ILE A 612 20.30 -10.36 -7.27
N ARG A 613 21.00 -9.30 -6.87
CA ARG A 613 22.47 -9.18 -7.10
C ARG A 613 23.26 -10.23 -6.35
N MET A 614 22.91 -10.52 -5.11
CA MET A 614 23.60 -11.52 -4.26
C MET A 614 23.33 -12.95 -4.74
N MET A 615 22.09 -13.26 -5.12
CA MET A 615 21.68 -14.60 -5.54
C MET A 615 22.13 -14.91 -6.97
N GLY A 616 22.06 -13.93 -7.88
CA GLY A 616 22.24 -14.17 -9.31
C GLY A 616 21.18 -15.13 -9.88
N ALA A 617 21.25 -15.41 -11.18
CA ALA A 617 20.27 -16.29 -11.85
C ALA A 617 20.26 -17.72 -11.28
N ALA A 618 21.43 -18.28 -10.96
CA ALA A 618 21.54 -19.62 -10.39
C ALA A 618 20.92 -19.69 -9.00
N GLY A 619 21.26 -18.76 -8.11
CA GLY A 619 20.71 -18.74 -6.75
C GLY A 619 19.20 -18.51 -6.70
N LEU A 620 18.64 -17.66 -7.58
CA LEU A 620 17.19 -17.47 -7.68
C LEU A 620 16.48 -18.75 -8.12
N ARG A 621 17.05 -19.48 -9.08
CA ARG A 621 16.53 -20.78 -9.51
C ARG A 621 16.61 -21.82 -8.39
N ASP A 622 17.74 -21.88 -7.67
CA ASP A 622 17.93 -22.78 -6.55
C ASP A 622 16.94 -22.46 -5.41
N ALA A 623 16.69 -21.20 -5.12
CA ALA A 623 15.68 -20.78 -4.14
C ALA A 623 14.29 -21.35 -4.50
N THR A 624 13.86 -21.20 -5.75
CA THR A 624 12.59 -21.76 -6.22
C THR A 624 12.57 -23.30 -6.08
N ALA A 625 13.66 -23.97 -6.47
CA ALA A 625 13.77 -25.43 -6.35
C ALA A 625 13.64 -25.90 -4.89
N HIS A 626 14.28 -25.19 -3.95
CA HIS A 626 14.20 -25.50 -2.52
C HIS A 626 12.81 -25.20 -1.95
N ALA A 627 12.14 -24.12 -2.35
CA ALA A 627 10.77 -23.83 -1.92
C ALA A 627 9.80 -24.95 -2.31
N VAL A 628 9.89 -25.43 -3.56
CA VAL A 628 9.07 -26.55 -4.04
C VAL A 628 9.45 -27.86 -3.34
N LEU A 629 10.74 -28.12 -3.13
CA LEU A 629 11.22 -29.31 -2.42
C LEU A 629 10.74 -29.34 -0.97
N ALA A 630 10.86 -28.22 -0.23
CA ALA A 630 10.42 -28.10 1.16
C ALA A 630 8.91 -28.37 1.31
N ALA A 631 8.08 -27.80 0.44
CA ALA A 631 6.64 -28.04 0.45
C ALA A 631 6.29 -29.51 0.17
N ASN A 632 6.96 -30.14 -0.78
CA ASN A 632 6.77 -31.57 -1.07
C ASN A 632 7.29 -32.48 0.05
N TYR A 633 8.35 -32.09 0.74
CA TYR A 633 8.84 -32.80 1.93
C TYR A 633 7.79 -32.80 3.04
N VAL A 634 7.27 -31.63 3.39
CA VAL A 634 6.20 -31.48 4.40
C VAL A 634 4.95 -32.26 3.99
N ALA A 635 4.50 -32.09 2.74
CA ALA A 635 3.35 -32.83 2.21
C ALA A 635 3.52 -34.33 2.32
N LYS A 636 4.69 -34.86 1.96
CA LYS A 636 5.01 -36.31 2.04
C LYS A 636 5.02 -36.81 3.47
N ARG A 637 5.63 -36.08 4.41
CA ARG A 637 5.69 -36.46 5.83
C ARG A 637 4.32 -36.46 6.51
N LEU A 638 3.49 -35.46 6.18
CA LEU A 638 2.21 -35.28 6.87
C LEU A 638 1.03 -36.01 6.23
N ASN A 639 1.12 -36.47 4.99
CA ASN A 639 -0.01 -37.04 4.24
C ASN A 639 -0.71 -38.24 4.92
N GLN A 640 0.02 -39.04 5.71
CA GLN A 640 -0.59 -40.16 6.45
C GLN A 640 -1.34 -39.76 7.71
N HIS A 641 -1.08 -38.52 8.21
CA HIS A 641 -1.67 -37.98 9.44
C HIS A 641 -2.77 -36.94 9.12
N TYR A 642 -2.53 -36.16 8.08
CA TYR A 642 -3.42 -35.14 7.53
C TYR A 642 -3.39 -35.27 6.01
N PRO A 643 -4.44 -35.78 5.37
CA PRO A 643 -4.43 -35.94 3.91
C PRO A 643 -4.10 -34.64 3.18
N VAL A 644 -3.18 -34.70 2.19
CA VAL A 644 -2.95 -33.57 1.29
C VAL A 644 -4.09 -33.52 0.28
N LEU A 645 -4.88 -32.45 0.32
CA LEU A 645 -6.16 -32.37 -0.38
C LEU A 645 -6.00 -32.32 -1.90
N TYR A 646 -5.00 -31.57 -2.39
CA TYR A 646 -4.76 -31.39 -3.82
C TYR A 646 -3.30 -31.67 -4.17
N THR A 647 -3.10 -32.37 -5.28
CA THR A 647 -1.78 -32.61 -5.89
C THR A 647 -1.92 -32.52 -7.41
N GLY A 648 -0.81 -32.22 -8.09
CA GLY A 648 -0.74 -32.36 -9.54
C GLY A 648 -0.74 -33.83 -10.00
N ASN A 649 -0.76 -34.05 -11.31
CA ASN A 649 -0.83 -35.39 -11.94
C ASN A 649 0.31 -36.35 -11.50
N ALA A 650 1.47 -35.80 -11.08
CA ALA A 650 2.59 -36.58 -10.54
C ALA A 650 2.49 -36.83 -9.02
N GLY A 651 1.42 -36.44 -8.35
CA GLY A 651 1.26 -36.54 -6.90
C GLY A 651 2.13 -35.56 -6.12
N LEU A 652 2.57 -34.47 -6.77
CA LEU A 652 3.41 -33.42 -6.19
C LEU A 652 2.63 -32.12 -6.01
N VAL A 653 3.06 -31.30 -5.06
CA VAL A 653 2.57 -29.93 -4.84
C VAL A 653 3.57 -28.90 -5.38
N ALA A 654 3.15 -27.66 -5.48
CA ALA A 654 4.03 -26.52 -5.81
C ALA A 654 4.86 -26.10 -4.57
N HIS A 655 4.88 -24.83 -4.20
CA HIS A 655 5.63 -24.31 -3.04
C HIS A 655 4.82 -24.32 -1.73
N GLU A 656 3.58 -24.74 -1.77
CA GLU A 656 2.66 -24.84 -0.63
C GLU A 656 1.77 -26.07 -0.76
N CYS A 657 1.20 -26.56 0.34
CA CYS A 657 0.28 -27.69 0.35
C CYS A 657 -0.92 -27.42 1.25
N ILE A 658 -2.04 -28.09 0.97
CA ILE A 658 -3.28 -28.00 1.74
C ILE A 658 -3.51 -29.30 2.49
N LEU A 659 -3.50 -29.24 3.81
CA LEU A 659 -3.80 -30.37 4.71
C LEU A 659 -5.29 -30.36 5.07
N ASP A 660 -5.95 -31.49 4.87
CA ASP A 660 -7.40 -31.65 5.12
C ASP A 660 -7.67 -32.16 6.53
N LEU A 661 -8.40 -31.37 7.31
CA LEU A 661 -8.81 -31.73 8.67
C LEU A 661 -10.32 -32.01 8.78
N ARG A 662 -11.08 -31.97 7.69
CA ARG A 662 -12.55 -32.05 7.73
C ARG A 662 -13.06 -33.36 8.31
N GLU A 663 -12.49 -34.51 7.93
CA GLU A 663 -12.90 -35.80 8.49
C GLU A 663 -12.45 -35.93 9.97
N ILE A 664 -11.25 -35.44 10.31
CA ILE A 664 -10.79 -35.38 11.70
C ILE A 664 -11.75 -34.57 12.55
N THR A 665 -12.16 -33.40 12.09
CA THR A 665 -13.12 -32.54 12.79
C THR A 665 -14.47 -33.23 12.96
N LYS A 666 -14.95 -33.91 11.93
CA LYS A 666 -16.21 -34.65 11.97
C LYS A 666 -16.21 -35.80 12.97
N GLU A 667 -15.08 -36.52 13.07
CA GLU A 667 -14.94 -37.70 13.95
C GLU A 667 -14.70 -37.28 15.41
N THR A 668 -13.94 -36.22 15.66
CA THR A 668 -13.42 -35.89 16.99
C THR A 668 -13.97 -34.59 17.56
N GLY A 669 -14.54 -33.72 16.73
CA GLY A 669 -14.93 -32.36 17.10
C GLY A 669 -13.77 -31.37 17.17
N VAL A 670 -12.52 -31.80 17.02
CA VAL A 670 -11.34 -30.94 17.02
C VAL A 670 -11.26 -30.19 15.70
N THR A 671 -11.19 -28.87 15.78
CA THR A 671 -11.22 -27.96 14.61
C THR A 671 -9.81 -27.52 14.17
N VAL A 672 -9.72 -26.88 12.99
CA VAL A 672 -8.45 -26.24 12.55
C VAL A 672 -8.01 -25.14 13.53
N ASP A 673 -8.95 -24.45 14.18
CA ASP A 673 -8.66 -23.42 15.19
C ASP A 673 -7.98 -24.04 16.42
N ASP A 674 -8.40 -25.24 16.84
CA ASP A 674 -7.79 -25.96 17.97
C ASP A 674 -6.37 -26.39 17.64
N VAL A 675 -6.15 -26.95 16.43
CA VAL A 675 -4.82 -27.34 15.95
C VAL A 675 -3.90 -26.10 15.82
N ALA A 676 -4.42 -24.99 15.30
CA ALA A 676 -3.68 -23.75 15.19
C ALA A 676 -3.21 -23.24 16.56
N LYS A 677 -4.09 -23.23 17.57
CA LYS A 677 -3.73 -22.84 18.93
C LYS A 677 -2.75 -23.81 19.57
N ARG A 678 -2.90 -25.11 19.32
CA ARG A 678 -1.96 -26.10 19.85
C ARG A 678 -0.57 -25.98 19.25
N LEU A 679 -0.46 -25.59 17.96
CA LEU A 679 0.84 -25.29 17.33
C LEU A 679 1.59 -24.15 18.03
N ILE A 680 0.89 -23.16 18.57
CA ILE A 680 1.52 -22.09 19.36
C ILE A 680 2.22 -22.65 20.60
N ASP A 681 1.65 -23.66 21.26
CA ASP A 681 2.27 -24.32 22.40
C ASP A 681 3.56 -25.10 22.00
N TYR A 682 3.61 -25.58 20.75
CA TYR A 682 4.83 -26.16 20.16
C TYR A 682 5.83 -25.12 19.60
N GLY A 683 5.52 -23.82 19.75
CA GLY A 683 6.38 -22.71 19.33
C GLY A 683 6.31 -22.41 17.84
N PHE A 684 5.16 -22.67 17.18
CA PHE A 684 4.92 -22.31 15.79
C PHE A 684 3.76 -21.34 15.64
N HIS A 685 3.90 -20.39 14.73
CA HIS A 685 2.75 -19.67 14.20
C HIS A 685 1.88 -20.65 13.39
N ALA A 686 0.58 -20.53 13.50
CA ALA A 686 -0.33 -21.36 12.72
C ALA A 686 -0.20 -21.14 11.21
N PRO A 687 -0.37 -22.19 10.39
CA PRO A 687 -0.61 -22.04 8.95
C PRO A 687 -1.87 -21.25 8.64
N THR A 688 -2.06 -20.86 7.39
CA THR A 688 -3.31 -20.22 6.95
C THR A 688 -4.49 -21.18 7.10
N MET A 689 -5.51 -20.74 7.85
CA MET A 689 -6.66 -21.59 8.21
C MET A 689 -7.83 -21.37 7.26
N SER A 690 -8.53 -22.45 6.92
CA SER A 690 -9.79 -22.43 6.20
C SER A 690 -9.77 -21.62 4.89
N PHE A 691 -8.64 -21.64 4.20
CA PHE A 691 -8.46 -21.03 2.90
C PHE A 691 -7.59 -21.94 1.99
N PRO A 692 -7.94 -22.12 0.71
CA PRO A 692 -9.17 -21.67 0.06
C PRO A 692 -10.40 -22.50 0.41
N ILE A 693 -10.21 -23.60 1.12
CA ILE A 693 -11.27 -24.54 1.54
C ILE A 693 -11.46 -24.47 3.06
N ALA A 694 -12.72 -24.37 3.51
CA ALA A 694 -13.04 -24.40 4.94
C ALA A 694 -12.63 -25.73 5.59
N GLY A 695 -12.04 -25.68 6.78
CA GLY A 695 -11.61 -26.87 7.53
C GLY A 695 -10.26 -27.44 7.07
N THR A 696 -9.42 -26.65 6.41
CA THR A 696 -8.09 -27.03 5.97
C THR A 696 -7.01 -26.11 6.55
N LEU A 697 -5.75 -26.55 6.50
CA LEU A 697 -4.55 -25.74 6.77
C LEU A 697 -3.70 -25.66 5.51
N MET A 698 -3.34 -24.44 5.10
CA MET A 698 -2.44 -24.20 3.99
C MET A 698 -1.05 -23.89 4.53
N VAL A 699 -0.07 -24.72 4.17
CA VAL A 699 1.30 -24.66 4.67
C VAL A 699 2.26 -24.28 3.55
N GLU A 700 2.98 -23.18 3.73
CA GLU A 700 4.09 -22.74 2.87
C GLU A 700 5.38 -22.66 3.71
N PRO A 701 6.30 -23.64 3.60
CA PRO A 701 7.50 -23.66 4.45
C PRO A 701 8.61 -22.73 3.98
N THR A 702 8.58 -22.24 2.77
CA THR A 702 9.61 -21.42 2.09
C THR A 702 10.97 -22.10 1.89
N GLU A 703 11.84 -21.46 1.11
CA GLU A 703 13.22 -21.92 0.87
C GLU A 703 14.21 -21.50 1.96
N SER A 704 13.80 -20.67 2.92
CA SER A 704 14.69 -20.20 3.99
C SER A 704 14.82 -21.18 5.15
N GLU A 705 13.98 -22.20 5.20
CA GLU A 705 13.94 -23.16 6.29
C GLU A 705 14.90 -24.33 6.07
N ASP A 706 15.61 -24.71 7.12
CA ASP A 706 16.45 -25.90 7.09
C ASP A 706 15.65 -27.18 7.38
N LEU A 707 16.26 -28.32 7.09
CA LEU A 707 15.63 -29.64 7.29
C LEU A 707 15.24 -29.88 8.75
N GLY A 708 16.04 -29.40 9.71
CA GLY A 708 15.78 -29.60 11.14
C GLY A 708 14.50 -28.85 11.56
N GLU A 709 14.27 -27.66 11.04
CA GLU A 709 13.05 -26.90 11.32
C GLU A 709 11.82 -27.49 10.62
N LEU A 710 11.97 -27.98 9.38
CA LEU A 710 10.91 -28.73 8.69
C LEU A 710 10.54 -30.02 9.45
N ASP A 711 11.52 -30.73 9.98
CA ASP A 711 11.30 -31.90 10.81
C ASP A 711 10.58 -31.54 12.10
N ARG A 712 11.04 -30.50 12.81
CA ARG A 712 10.41 -30.00 14.05
C ARG A 712 8.92 -29.65 13.83
N PHE A 713 8.61 -28.99 12.71
CA PHE A 713 7.21 -28.66 12.35
C PHE A 713 6.39 -29.93 12.09
N CYS A 714 6.91 -30.85 11.29
CA CYS A 714 6.22 -32.09 10.99
C CYS A 714 6.01 -32.96 12.25
N ASP A 715 7.00 -33.05 13.14
CA ASP A 715 6.91 -33.79 14.39
C ASP A 715 5.87 -33.14 15.33
N ALA A 716 5.81 -31.83 15.42
CA ALA A 716 4.77 -31.11 16.16
C ALA A 716 3.35 -31.45 15.63
N MET A 717 3.17 -31.40 14.31
CA MET A 717 1.90 -31.77 13.68
C MET A 717 1.52 -33.23 13.93
N ILE A 718 2.47 -34.16 13.87
CA ILE A 718 2.25 -35.57 14.14
C ILE A 718 1.86 -35.77 15.61
N SER A 719 2.57 -35.14 16.56
CA SER A 719 2.23 -35.20 17.99
C SER A 719 0.82 -34.67 18.27
N ILE A 720 0.44 -33.55 17.62
CA ILE A 720 -0.93 -33.01 17.73
C ILE A 720 -1.96 -34.04 17.19
N ARG A 721 -1.64 -34.77 16.13
CA ARG A 721 -2.52 -35.81 15.58
C ARG A 721 -2.70 -36.98 16.56
N GLU A 722 -1.65 -37.36 17.30
CA GLU A 722 -1.69 -38.37 18.36
C GLU A 722 -2.58 -37.87 19.52
N GLU A 723 -2.38 -36.63 19.99
CA GLU A 723 -3.24 -36.01 21.01
C GLU A 723 -4.72 -36.02 20.60
N ILE A 724 -5.02 -35.73 19.33
CA ILE A 724 -6.39 -35.80 18.80
C ILE A 724 -6.95 -37.24 18.84
N ALA A 725 -6.12 -38.24 18.56
CA ALA A 725 -6.53 -39.64 18.65
C ALA A 725 -6.83 -40.05 20.09
N ASP A 726 -6.06 -39.59 21.07
CA ASP A 726 -6.30 -39.84 22.50
C ASP A 726 -7.62 -39.20 22.95
N ILE A 727 -7.92 -37.98 22.50
CA ILE A 727 -9.24 -37.33 22.78
C ILE A 727 -10.39 -38.16 22.20
N ALA A 728 -10.23 -38.70 21.00
CA ALA A 728 -11.27 -39.55 20.37
C ALA A 728 -11.44 -40.90 21.06
N ALA A 729 -10.41 -41.40 21.72
CA ALA A 729 -10.46 -42.68 22.46
C ALA A 729 -11.12 -42.53 23.87
N GLY A 730 -11.30 -41.34 24.41
CA GLY A 730 -11.88 -41.04 25.74
C GLY A 730 -10.80 -40.91 26.76
#